data_5cc4584005da80669adff8081494224e
#
_entry.id   5cc4584005da80669adff8081494224e
#
_cell.length_a   1.000
_cell.length_b   1.000
_cell.length_c   1.000
_cell.angle_alpha   90.00
_cell.angle_beta   90.00
_cell.angle_gamma   90.00
#
_symmetry.space_group_name_H-M   'P 1'
#
loop_
_entity.id
_entity.type
_entity.pdbx_description
1 polymer ?
#
loop_
_entity_poly.entity_id
_entity_poly.type
_entity_poly.pdbx_seq_one_letter_code
_entity_poly.pdbx_strand_id
1 'polypeptide(L)'
;MVQIGKLRVNLERREVSQDGAPLRMGSRAFDLLVVLIKANGALVSKEDLVSRVWPDTIVEENNLQVQITVLRKALGADRDLIRTVPGRGYQLVASRTDLPGQRSVMQRDAVRDLPAQVDLIGRESAVDEIMAMLAQTPVVTLVGAGGIGKTSLAIRVAREFGHRFAGGVRYIELAPLLEPDTVLVGVAEACGIPCASGAISAPYIASALAHSPCLVVLDNAEHVVGVVAGLVDALLPYYPEVMALVTSREPLRIAGEAIYRVRPLEIAADDAPIEHLLSSSAVQLFLRRARALACDFGTNARSVGLIAAICRRLDGIPLAIELAAARAVALGVAGVHAHLDDRLQLLAGGRRNALPRHQTLRAAFDWSYALLDSTSRGVFRQLGVFASAFTFEAICAVAMDREMTVARVITSISELTEKSLLNVEYDDGVARYRLTESTRAYALEKLRDEGELQLVAERHAQFLQRRFDRGLFVGGSSHERAAQSDLSQALDDERGAFDWAFSAEGSPQLGITLAGSLVGPLLECSLLDECRTRASRAMAAIEALPAGSVDANCEMRLCAALGCALLHTTGPVSRAAQLWRRALELAVLVGDQDHHFGALWGLWNTMLASADVREATEYATRYQQLAAEHGTEWERILAEILVAITHHCLGMHEQARVSLEHGLERLAALHDDVPRSGLPDPFIFINGTLARIAWLQGRPDYAMTLVKRTVDRVRGDTLEPSLSHVLAVVAVPLALMTGDVLAADRYLSILRSQVTLHRFDVWREYCDCLYVLRDTLGGYGDRALPQLEAALDALLARGFSRLLGPLLAACSQALAACGRIEEARARLADALGRCEQMFAPELWRVMGIVELEDARHMHAGGRSDTHEESARQCFETAIRIATEHGASMWVQRSTVALARLCVRQGRREEAMHRLQAFSAMFDAQPDAGDLYEMRVLLDELQAVAPPVQGLPAATGDKVVSSGGSQPPPSDL
;
A
#
# COMPACT_ATOMS: atom_id res chain seq x y z
N MET A 1 -24.00 14.92 -10.94
CA MET A 1 -24.55 16.25 -11.29
C MET A 1 -24.28 17.21 -10.15
N VAL A 2 -23.76 18.41 -10.42
CA VAL A 2 -23.43 19.43 -9.41
C VAL A 2 -24.21 20.70 -9.69
N GLN A 3 -24.80 21.35 -8.68
CA GLN A 3 -25.47 22.62 -8.82
C GLN A 3 -24.60 23.76 -8.25
N ILE A 4 -24.42 24.82 -9.04
CA ILE A 4 -23.63 25.99 -8.69
C ILE A 4 -24.49 27.21 -9.00
N GLY A 5 -25.06 27.85 -7.98
CA GLY A 5 -26.07 28.88 -8.19
C GLY A 5 -27.23 28.30 -9.02
N LYS A 6 -27.54 28.92 -10.16
CA LYS A 6 -28.59 28.48 -11.07
C LYS A 6 -28.12 27.46 -12.12
N LEU A 7 -26.83 27.16 -12.20
CA LEU A 7 -26.30 26.20 -13.15
C LEU A 7 -26.34 24.78 -12.60
N ARG A 8 -26.75 23.84 -13.44
CA ARG A 8 -26.63 22.40 -13.22
C ARG A 8 -25.54 21.84 -14.15
N VAL A 9 -24.50 21.26 -13.57
CA VAL A 9 -23.34 20.75 -14.29
C VAL A 9 -23.33 19.22 -14.20
N ASN A 10 -23.36 18.56 -15.33
CA ASN A 10 -23.12 17.12 -15.44
C ASN A 10 -21.66 16.90 -15.83
N LEU A 11 -20.86 16.41 -14.89
CA LEU A 11 -19.42 16.24 -15.07
C LEU A 11 -19.11 15.08 -16.04
N GLU A 12 -19.93 14.02 -16.05
CA GLU A 12 -19.73 12.83 -16.90
C GLU A 12 -20.12 13.11 -18.36
N ARG A 13 -21.27 13.75 -18.60
CA ARG A 13 -21.75 14.08 -19.94
C ARG A 13 -21.19 15.40 -20.48
N ARG A 14 -20.41 16.12 -19.68
CA ARG A 14 -19.85 17.46 -20.00
C ARG A 14 -20.93 18.46 -20.44
N GLU A 15 -22.08 18.43 -19.77
CA GLU A 15 -23.22 19.28 -20.06
C GLU A 15 -23.50 20.28 -18.95
N VAL A 16 -23.87 21.49 -19.33
CA VAL A 16 -24.30 22.55 -18.41
C VAL A 16 -25.72 22.95 -18.79
N SER A 17 -26.60 23.07 -17.82
CA SER A 17 -27.96 23.57 -18.03
C SER A 17 -28.30 24.64 -16.99
N GLN A 18 -29.10 25.61 -17.37
CA GLN A 18 -29.66 26.66 -16.51
C GLN A 18 -31.18 26.60 -16.60
N ASP A 19 -31.83 26.50 -15.44
CA ASP A 19 -33.28 26.39 -15.32
C ASP A 19 -33.92 25.30 -16.25
N GLY A 20 -33.17 24.21 -16.46
CA GLY A 20 -33.57 23.08 -17.28
C GLY A 20 -33.23 23.19 -18.78
N ALA A 21 -32.82 24.36 -19.27
CA ALA A 21 -32.40 24.57 -20.66
C ALA A 21 -30.87 24.34 -20.79
N PRO A 22 -30.42 23.65 -21.88
CA PRO A 22 -28.99 23.40 -22.10
C PRO A 22 -28.26 24.70 -22.43
N LEU A 23 -27.16 24.97 -21.73
CA LEU A 23 -26.33 26.15 -21.91
C LEU A 23 -25.06 25.74 -22.70
N ARG A 24 -24.83 26.37 -23.86
CA ARG A 24 -23.60 26.12 -24.64
C ARG A 24 -22.42 26.78 -23.97
N MET A 25 -21.44 26.01 -23.58
CA MET A 25 -20.18 26.47 -22.97
C MET A 25 -18.99 25.90 -23.76
N GLY A 26 -17.98 26.72 -24.00
CA GLY A 26 -16.75 26.25 -24.66
C GLY A 26 -16.02 25.20 -23.82
N SER A 27 -15.35 24.26 -24.46
CA SER A 27 -14.68 23.12 -23.77
C SER A 27 -13.72 23.60 -22.69
N ARG A 28 -12.91 24.62 -22.93
CA ARG A 28 -11.93 25.16 -21.98
C ARG A 28 -12.57 25.86 -20.77
N ALA A 29 -13.68 26.58 -21.01
CA ALA A 29 -14.46 27.16 -19.90
C ALA A 29 -15.09 26.06 -19.03
N PHE A 30 -15.55 24.97 -19.66
CA PHE A 30 -16.03 23.81 -18.93
C PHE A 30 -14.95 23.13 -18.12
N ASP A 31 -13.75 22.91 -18.68
CA ASP A 31 -12.60 22.32 -17.98
C ASP A 31 -12.17 23.17 -16.77
N LEU A 32 -12.13 24.49 -16.92
CA LEU A 32 -11.91 25.41 -15.80
C LEU A 32 -12.96 25.28 -14.71
N LEU A 33 -14.24 25.18 -15.11
CA LEU A 33 -15.33 25.00 -14.16
C LEU A 33 -15.17 23.69 -13.39
N VAL A 34 -14.78 22.61 -14.08
CA VAL A 34 -14.52 21.29 -13.45
C VAL A 34 -13.37 21.35 -12.44
N VAL A 35 -12.27 22.06 -12.77
CA VAL A 35 -11.14 22.22 -11.82
C VAL A 35 -11.58 23.00 -10.58
N LEU A 36 -12.32 24.08 -10.74
CA LEU A 36 -12.83 24.89 -9.62
C LEU A 36 -13.87 24.13 -8.77
N ILE A 37 -14.69 23.28 -9.38
CA ILE A 37 -15.64 22.40 -8.67
C ILE A 37 -14.87 21.36 -7.83
N LYS A 38 -13.88 20.73 -8.44
CA LYS A 38 -13.05 19.71 -7.74
C LYS A 38 -12.25 20.31 -6.58
N ALA A 39 -11.87 21.56 -6.68
CA ALA A 39 -11.18 22.28 -5.60
C ALA A 39 -12.09 22.58 -4.39
N ASN A 40 -13.39 22.35 -4.51
CA ASN A 40 -14.39 22.39 -3.42
C ASN A 40 -14.26 23.61 -2.48
N GLY A 41 -14.16 24.80 -3.08
CA GLY A 41 -14.02 26.04 -2.33
C GLY A 41 -12.59 26.43 -1.94
N ALA A 42 -11.59 25.59 -2.25
CA ALA A 42 -10.19 25.97 -2.06
C ALA A 42 -9.71 26.96 -3.14
N LEU A 43 -8.74 27.77 -2.81
CA LEU A 43 -8.08 28.68 -3.76
C LEU A 43 -7.22 27.85 -4.73
N VAL A 44 -7.43 28.05 -6.04
CA VAL A 44 -6.61 27.43 -7.09
C VAL A 44 -5.72 28.50 -7.72
N SER A 45 -4.42 28.24 -7.77
CA SER A 45 -3.46 29.19 -8.36
C SER A 45 -3.67 29.37 -9.86
N LYS A 46 -3.19 30.46 -10.43
CA LYS A 46 -3.28 30.68 -11.89
C LYS A 46 -2.48 29.62 -12.66
N GLU A 47 -1.33 29.23 -12.13
CA GLU A 47 -0.44 28.21 -12.69
C GLU A 47 -1.11 26.84 -12.69
N ASP A 48 -1.76 26.46 -11.57
CA ASP A 48 -2.53 25.22 -11.48
C ASP A 48 -3.73 25.17 -12.44
N LEU A 49 -4.41 26.28 -12.62
CA LEU A 49 -5.52 26.36 -13.57
C LEU A 49 -5.03 26.22 -15.03
N VAL A 50 -3.93 26.89 -15.37
CA VAL A 50 -3.34 26.80 -16.70
C VAL A 50 -2.81 25.41 -16.96
N SER A 51 -2.06 24.82 -16.06
CA SER A 51 -1.46 23.49 -16.23
C SER A 51 -2.50 22.36 -16.37
N ARG A 52 -3.63 22.46 -15.63
CA ARG A 52 -4.71 21.45 -15.69
C ARG A 52 -5.66 21.59 -16.88
N VAL A 53 -5.85 22.80 -17.37
CA VAL A 53 -6.78 23.06 -18.48
C VAL A 53 -6.08 23.08 -19.83
N TRP A 54 -4.79 23.37 -19.87
CA TRP A 54 -3.95 23.40 -21.08
C TRP A 54 -2.63 22.66 -20.88
N PRO A 55 -2.65 21.35 -20.62
CA PRO A 55 -1.46 20.58 -20.27
C PRO A 55 -0.37 20.60 -21.36
N ASP A 56 -0.78 20.77 -22.64
CA ASP A 56 0.13 20.66 -23.78
C ASP A 56 0.33 21.98 -24.54
N THR A 57 -0.05 23.13 -23.97
CA THR A 57 -0.03 24.41 -24.69
C THR A 57 0.47 25.52 -23.76
N ILE A 58 1.47 26.27 -24.19
CA ILE A 58 1.89 27.51 -23.52
C ILE A 58 0.79 28.53 -23.74
N VAL A 59 0.12 28.95 -22.69
CA VAL A 59 -1.01 29.86 -22.73
C VAL A 59 -0.69 31.10 -21.92
N GLU A 60 -0.82 32.29 -22.54
CA GLU A 60 -0.71 33.56 -21.84
C GLU A 60 -1.82 33.76 -20.81
N GLU A 61 -1.51 34.45 -19.73
CA GLU A 61 -2.43 34.73 -18.61
C GLU A 61 -3.77 35.37 -19.06
N ASN A 62 -3.74 36.12 -20.14
CA ASN A 62 -4.93 36.73 -20.77
C ASN A 62 -5.99 35.65 -21.18
N ASN A 63 -5.56 34.49 -21.66
CA ASN A 63 -6.51 33.44 -22.06
C ASN A 63 -7.26 32.87 -20.86
N LEU A 64 -6.60 32.67 -19.70
CA LEU A 64 -7.25 32.27 -18.47
C LEU A 64 -8.33 33.31 -18.05
N GLN A 65 -7.97 34.62 -18.11
CA GLN A 65 -8.92 35.68 -17.76
C GLN A 65 -10.14 35.73 -18.69
N VAL A 66 -9.93 35.48 -19.99
CA VAL A 66 -11.03 35.39 -20.97
C VAL A 66 -11.97 34.22 -20.59
N GLN A 67 -11.45 33.05 -20.28
CA GLN A 67 -12.30 31.90 -19.93
C GLN A 67 -13.00 32.07 -18.58
N ILE A 68 -12.38 32.71 -17.60
CA ILE A 68 -13.04 33.09 -16.33
C ILE A 68 -14.15 34.10 -16.60
N THR A 69 -13.97 35.03 -17.52
CA THR A 69 -15.00 35.98 -17.91
C THR A 69 -16.20 35.27 -18.58
N VAL A 70 -15.92 34.28 -19.44
CA VAL A 70 -16.96 33.43 -20.06
C VAL A 70 -17.73 32.68 -18.97
N LEU A 71 -17.06 32.10 -17.97
CA LEU A 71 -17.69 31.42 -16.84
C LEU A 71 -18.56 32.35 -16.01
N ARG A 72 -18.06 33.56 -15.69
CA ARG A 72 -18.84 34.57 -14.96
C ARG A 72 -20.07 35.03 -15.72
N LYS A 73 -19.95 35.15 -17.05
CA LYS A 73 -21.10 35.48 -17.92
C LYS A 73 -22.13 34.34 -17.93
N ALA A 74 -21.71 33.10 -17.93
CA ALA A 74 -22.57 31.92 -17.85
C ALA A 74 -23.31 31.81 -16.51
N LEU A 75 -22.66 32.20 -15.39
CA LEU A 75 -23.26 32.28 -14.05
C LEU A 75 -24.27 33.44 -13.91
N GLY A 76 -24.24 34.45 -14.78
CA GLY A 76 -25.20 35.58 -14.76
C GLY A 76 -25.24 36.35 -13.45
N ALA A 77 -26.35 36.27 -12.71
CA ALA A 77 -26.49 36.92 -11.41
C ALA A 77 -25.54 36.34 -10.33
N ASP A 78 -25.15 35.07 -10.48
CA ASP A 78 -24.29 34.33 -9.56
C ASP A 78 -22.79 34.44 -9.92
N ARG A 79 -22.39 35.39 -10.76
CA ARG A 79 -21.01 35.60 -11.26
C ARG A 79 -19.96 35.75 -10.13
N ASP A 80 -20.38 36.29 -8.98
CA ASP A 80 -19.52 36.55 -7.83
C ASP A 80 -19.15 35.27 -7.05
N LEU A 81 -19.78 34.13 -7.39
CA LEU A 81 -19.38 32.81 -6.88
C LEU A 81 -17.96 32.43 -7.33
N ILE A 82 -17.45 32.98 -8.46
CA ILE A 82 -16.04 32.84 -8.84
C ILE A 82 -15.30 34.11 -8.38
N ARG A 83 -14.64 33.99 -7.23
CA ARG A 83 -13.87 35.05 -6.60
C ARG A 83 -12.46 35.10 -7.15
N THR A 84 -11.97 36.30 -7.52
CA THR A 84 -10.55 36.52 -7.81
C THR A 84 -9.83 36.88 -6.51
N VAL A 85 -8.73 36.18 -6.22
CA VAL A 85 -7.82 36.54 -5.15
C VAL A 85 -6.59 37.18 -5.82
N PRO A 86 -6.41 38.52 -5.71
CA PRO A 86 -5.34 39.24 -6.41
C PRO A 86 -3.96 38.61 -6.15
N GLY A 87 -3.19 38.40 -7.21
CA GLY A 87 -1.86 37.80 -7.12
C GLY A 87 -1.81 36.30 -6.80
N ARG A 88 -2.94 35.63 -6.47
CA ARG A 88 -2.94 34.24 -6.00
C ARG A 88 -3.74 33.28 -6.88
N GLY A 89 -4.85 33.69 -7.48
CA GLY A 89 -5.67 32.80 -8.32
C GLY A 89 -7.17 33.01 -8.23
N TYR A 90 -7.93 31.94 -8.39
CA TYR A 90 -9.39 31.94 -8.41
C TYR A 90 -9.98 30.91 -7.43
N GLN A 91 -11.15 31.24 -6.87
CA GLN A 91 -11.85 30.42 -5.88
C GLN A 91 -13.33 30.37 -6.23
N LEU A 92 -13.94 29.20 -6.18
CA LEU A 92 -15.38 29.02 -6.31
C LEU A 92 -16.00 29.03 -4.91
N VAL A 93 -16.72 30.09 -4.56
CA VAL A 93 -17.29 30.33 -3.21
C VAL A 93 -18.69 29.71 -3.07
N ALA A 94 -19.14 28.89 -4.01
CA ALA A 94 -20.44 28.22 -3.94
C ALA A 94 -20.40 27.06 -2.94
N SER A 95 -21.32 27.03 -1.99
CA SER A 95 -21.65 25.80 -1.27
C SER A 95 -22.18 24.80 -2.30
N ARG A 96 -21.49 23.69 -2.48
CA ARG A 96 -21.91 22.59 -3.35
C ARG A 96 -23.23 22.05 -2.82
N THR A 97 -24.33 22.34 -3.52
CA THR A 97 -25.61 21.72 -3.25
C THR A 97 -25.71 20.55 -4.23
N ASP A 98 -25.39 19.36 -3.78
CA ASP A 98 -25.67 18.16 -4.53
C ASP A 98 -27.19 17.99 -4.62
N LEU A 99 -27.73 17.82 -5.82
CA LEU A 99 -29.18 17.61 -6.00
C LEU A 99 -29.60 16.32 -5.29
N PRO A 100 -30.83 16.26 -4.72
CA PRO A 100 -31.29 15.14 -3.89
C PRO A 100 -31.49 13.84 -4.68
N GLY A 101 -30.49 13.33 -5.26
CA GLY A 101 -30.36 12.05 -5.97
C GLY A 101 -28.94 11.50 -5.90
N GLN A 102 -27.91 12.33 -5.58
CA GLN A 102 -26.51 11.90 -5.45
C GLN A 102 -26.00 11.86 -4.01
N ARG A 103 -26.65 12.56 -3.04
CA ARG A 103 -26.37 12.31 -1.62
C ARG A 103 -26.71 10.89 -1.18
N SER A 104 -27.67 10.27 -1.86
CA SER A 104 -28.10 8.90 -1.57
C SER A 104 -27.07 7.83 -2.02
N VAL A 105 -26.21 8.12 -3.00
CA VAL A 105 -25.25 7.12 -3.50
C VAL A 105 -23.94 7.14 -2.69
N MET A 106 -23.43 8.31 -2.28
CA MET A 106 -22.24 8.34 -1.40
C MET A 106 -22.57 7.96 0.05
N GLN A 107 -23.77 8.27 0.57
CA GLN A 107 -24.20 7.79 1.88
C GLN A 107 -24.62 6.31 1.87
N ARG A 108 -25.06 5.77 0.72
CA ARG A 108 -25.32 4.33 0.58
C ARG A 108 -24.04 3.50 0.52
N ASP A 109 -22.96 4.00 -0.05
CA ASP A 109 -21.69 3.26 -0.10
C ASP A 109 -20.95 3.24 1.26
N ALA A 110 -21.09 4.28 2.08
CA ALA A 110 -20.51 4.31 3.44
C ALA A 110 -21.22 3.38 4.45
N VAL A 111 -22.40 2.88 4.12
CA VAL A 111 -23.19 1.95 4.94
C VAL A 111 -23.23 0.53 4.36
N ARG A 112 -22.66 0.32 3.16
CA ARG A 112 -22.65 -1.00 2.50
C ARG A 112 -21.77 -2.04 3.18
N ASP A 113 -20.78 -1.63 3.95
CA ASP A 113 -19.84 -2.54 4.64
C ASP A 113 -20.34 -3.02 6.02
N LEU A 114 -21.52 -2.59 6.46
CA LEU A 114 -22.11 -3.08 7.70
C LEU A 114 -22.90 -4.37 7.46
N PRO A 115 -22.74 -5.39 8.34
CA PRO A 115 -23.54 -6.61 8.28
C PRO A 115 -25.04 -6.34 8.22
N ALA A 116 -25.82 -7.29 7.69
CA ALA A 116 -27.27 -7.14 7.53
C ALA A 116 -27.96 -6.68 8.84
N GLN A 117 -29.00 -5.87 8.70
CA GLN A 117 -29.72 -5.34 9.85
C GLN A 117 -30.42 -6.47 10.61
N VAL A 118 -30.04 -6.64 11.88
CA VAL A 118 -30.79 -7.44 12.83
C VAL A 118 -31.76 -6.52 13.57
N ASP A 119 -33.04 -6.81 13.51
CA ASP A 119 -34.02 -6.07 14.31
C ASP A 119 -33.78 -6.34 15.79
N LEU A 120 -33.42 -5.33 16.53
CA LEU A 120 -33.24 -5.39 17.98
C LEU A 120 -34.59 -5.25 18.67
N ILE A 121 -34.79 -6.05 19.71
CA ILE A 121 -35.99 -5.99 20.57
C ILE A 121 -35.58 -5.52 21.96
N GLY A 122 -36.23 -4.47 22.46
CA GLY A 122 -36.03 -3.94 23.81
C GLY A 122 -34.62 -3.40 24.04
N ARG A 123 -34.01 -2.76 23.03
CA ARG A 123 -32.66 -2.18 23.07
C ARG A 123 -32.63 -0.71 22.65
N GLU A 124 -33.79 -0.08 22.47
CA GLU A 124 -33.92 1.29 22.01
C GLU A 124 -33.21 2.27 22.97
N SER A 125 -33.46 2.18 24.28
CA SER A 125 -32.77 3.01 25.27
C SER A 125 -31.27 2.78 25.30
N ALA A 126 -30.83 1.54 25.12
CA ALA A 126 -29.40 1.21 25.06
C ALA A 126 -28.71 1.86 23.85
N VAL A 127 -29.38 1.91 22.70
CA VAL A 127 -28.86 2.59 21.48
C VAL A 127 -28.72 4.09 21.76
N ASP A 128 -29.74 4.72 22.34
CA ASP A 128 -29.74 6.16 22.68
C ASP A 128 -28.65 6.51 23.71
N GLU A 129 -28.50 5.68 24.76
CA GLU A 129 -27.46 5.85 25.78
C GLU A 129 -26.05 5.77 25.17
N ILE A 130 -25.79 4.77 24.32
CA ILE A 130 -24.49 4.59 23.66
C ILE A 130 -24.22 5.74 22.69
N MET A 131 -25.21 6.18 21.92
CA MET A 131 -25.05 7.37 21.05
C MET A 131 -24.74 8.64 21.84
N ALA A 132 -25.36 8.81 23.01
CA ALA A 132 -25.08 9.93 23.91
C ALA A 132 -23.65 9.85 24.48
N MET A 133 -23.16 8.65 24.82
CA MET A 133 -21.76 8.43 25.26
C MET A 133 -20.78 8.73 24.12
N LEU A 134 -21.01 8.23 22.92
CA LEU A 134 -20.20 8.52 21.74
C LEU A 134 -20.14 10.01 21.41
N ALA A 135 -21.18 10.76 21.67
CA ALA A 135 -21.18 12.21 21.47
C ALA A 135 -20.26 12.96 22.43
N GLN A 136 -19.82 12.35 23.52
CA GLN A 136 -19.05 12.98 24.61
C GLN A 136 -17.66 12.40 24.79
N THR A 137 -17.40 11.18 24.27
CA THR A 137 -16.15 10.44 24.49
C THR A 137 -15.60 9.88 23.20
N PRO A 138 -14.25 9.83 23.05
CA PRO A 138 -13.62 9.32 21.83
C PRO A 138 -13.85 7.83 21.62
N VAL A 139 -14.05 7.08 22.71
CA VAL A 139 -14.15 5.63 22.70
C VAL A 139 -15.26 5.15 23.59
N VAL A 140 -16.11 4.28 23.06
CA VAL A 140 -17.11 3.54 23.83
C VAL A 140 -16.87 2.03 23.66
N THR A 141 -16.69 1.34 24.79
CA THR A 141 -16.54 -0.13 24.79
C THR A 141 -17.80 -0.79 25.33
N LEU A 142 -18.44 -1.61 24.47
CA LEU A 142 -19.59 -2.44 24.85
C LEU A 142 -19.08 -3.72 25.51
N VAL A 143 -19.27 -3.82 26.82
CA VAL A 143 -18.80 -4.96 27.61
C VAL A 143 -19.95 -5.87 28.02
N GLY A 144 -19.77 -7.18 27.88
CA GLY A 144 -20.79 -8.16 28.33
C GLY A 144 -20.48 -9.58 27.92
N ALA A 145 -21.31 -10.52 28.38
CA ALA A 145 -21.17 -11.94 28.12
C ALA A 145 -21.30 -12.29 26.62
N GLY A 146 -20.78 -13.47 26.22
CA GLY A 146 -21.00 -14.02 24.88
C GLY A 146 -22.49 -14.22 24.60
N GLY A 147 -22.94 -13.87 23.39
CA GLY A 147 -24.36 -14.02 23.02
C GLY A 147 -25.32 -12.98 23.61
N ILE A 148 -24.85 -11.97 24.37
CA ILE A 148 -25.68 -10.92 24.96
C ILE A 148 -26.19 -9.89 23.94
N GLY A 149 -25.66 -9.90 22.70
CA GLY A 149 -26.07 -9.00 21.64
C GLY A 149 -25.18 -7.78 21.43
N LYS A 150 -23.92 -7.78 21.90
CA LYS A 150 -22.95 -6.66 21.73
C LYS A 150 -22.78 -6.25 20.27
N THR A 151 -22.47 -7.20 19.41
CA THR A 151 -22.28 -7.01 17.96
C THR A 151 -23.53 -6.40 17.30
N SER A 152 -24.72 -6.95 17.58
CA SER A 152 -25.98 -6.44 17.03
C SER A 152 -26.26 -5.00 17.47
N LEU A 153 -25.95 -4.68 18.73
CA LEU A 153 -26.10 -3.35 19.29
C LEU A 153 -25.08 -2.37 18.66
N ALA A 154 -23.82 -2.78 18.51
CA ALA A 154 -22.79 -1.97 17.85
C ALA A 154 -23.15 -1.67 16.39
N ILE A 155 -23.64 -2.64 15.62
CA ILE A 155 -24.10 -2.46 14.24
C ILE A 155 -25.27 -1.46 14.18
N ARG A 156 -26.22 -1.55 15.10
CA ARG A 156 -27.38 -0.62 15.15
C ARG A 156 -26.93 0.79 15.45
N VAL A 157 -26.10 0.99 16.47
CA VAL A 157 -25.51 2.29 16.83
C VAL A 157 -24.70 2.84 15.67
N ALA A 158 -23.86 2.01 15.04
CA ALA A 158 -23.03 2.43 13.91
C ALA A 158 -23.87 2.91 12.72
N ARG A 159 -25.02 2.30 12.45
CA ARG A 159 -25.95 2.76 11.41
C ARG A 159 -26.61 4.10 11.73
N GLU A 160 -27.01 4.29 12.97
CA GLU A 160 -27.70 5.49 13.39
C GLU A 160 -26.76 6.67 13.65
N PHE A 161 -25.59 6.41 14.24
CA PHE A 161 -24.59 7.43 14.56
C PHE A 161 -23.63 7.73 13.41
N GLY A 162 -23.35 6.76 12.54
CA GLY A 162 -22.37 6.85 11.47
C GLY A 162 -22.62 7.93 10.43
N HIS A 163 -23.88 8.39 10.27
CA HIS A 163 -24.24 9.48 9.37
C HIS A 163 -23.58 10.82 9.70
N ARG A 164 -23.03 10.97 10.89
CA ARG A 164 -22.32 12.18 11.34
C ARG A 164 -20.94 12.31 10.72
N PHE A 165 -20.36 11.23 10.21
CA PHE A 165 -19.00 11.19 9.69
C PHE A 165 -18.98 11.22 8.17
N ALA A 166 -18.15 12.09 7.58
CA ALA A 166 -18.00 12.20 6.13
C ALA A 166 -17.39 10.93 5.50
N GLY A 167 -16.48 10.25 6.23
CA GLY A 167 -15.88 8.97 5.86
C GLY A 167 -16.72 7.74 6.25
N GLY A 168 -17.90 7.96 6.89
CA GLY A 168 -18.83 6.90 7.24
C GLY A 168 -18.36 6.01 8.40
N VAL A 169 -18.74 4.72 8.33
CA VAL A 169 -18.39 3.71 9.33
C VAL A 169 -17.35 2.73 8.75
N ARG A 170 -16.35 2.37 9.57
CA ARG A 170 -15.41 1.30 9.31
C ARG A 170 -15.68 0.16 10.26
N TYR A 171 -16.28 -0.91 9.77
CA TYR A 171 -16.59 -2.09 10.56
C TYR A 171 -15.51 -3.15 10.38
N ILE A 172 -14.91 -3.56 11.49
CA ILE A 172 -13.81 -4.53 11.52
C ILE A 172 -14.21 -5.66 12.47
N GLU A 173 -14.33 -6.87 11.92
CA GLU A 173 -14.51 -8.07 12.71
C GLU A 173 -13.15 -8.64 13.10
N LEU A 174 -12.84 -8.62 14.40
CA LEU A 174 -11.55 -9.07 14.91
C LEU A 174 -11.50 -10.58 15.17
N ALA A 175 -12.64 -11.25 15.14
CA ALA A 175 -12.74 -12.67 15.42
C ALA A 175 -11.78 -13.58 14.64
N PRO A 176 -11.52 -13.36 13.33
CA PRO A 176 -10.57 -14.16 12.56
C PRO A 176 -9.09 -13.83 12.84
N LEU A 177 -8.79 -12.70 13.48
CA LEU A 177 -7.44 -12.16 13.65
C LEU A 177 -6.87 -12.62 15.00
N LEU A 178 -6.21 -13.75 15.03
CA LEU A 178 -5.75 -14.38 16.27
C LEU A 178 -4.40 -13.85 16.79
N GLU A 179 -3.56 -13.33 15.88
CA GLU A 179 -2.23 -12.84 16.22
C GLU A 179 -2.19 -11.30 16.28
N PRO A 180 -1.43 -10.71 17.22
CA PRO A 180 -1.29 -9.27 17.38
C PRO A 180 -0.94 -8.52 16.09
N ASP A 181 -0.03 -9.06 15.30
CA ASP A 181 0.46 -8.43 14.07
C ASP A 181 -0.59 -8.45 12.95
N THR A 182 -1.45 -9.46 12.91
CA THR A 182 -2.53 -9.57 11.92
C THR A 182 -3.69 -8.62 12.20
N VAL A 183 -3.90 -8.22 13.46
CA VAL A 183 -4.97 -7.29 13.84
C VAL A 183 -4.80 -5.94 13.18
N LEU A 184 -3.61 -5.34 13.26
CA LEU A 184 -3.34 -4.03 12.66
C LEU A 184 -3.45 -4.07 11.14
N VAL A 185 -3.02 -5.17 10.52
CA VAL A 185 -3.16 -5.40 9.08
C VAL A 185 -4.64 -5.45 8.70
N GLY A 186 -5.44 -6.29 9.36
CA GLY A 186 -6.87 -6.42 9.09
C GLY A 186 -7.65 -5.12 9.31
N VAL A 187 -7.27 -4.33 10.33
CA VAL A 187 -7.85 -2.99 10.53
C VAL A 187 -7.52 -2.06 9.38
N ALA A 188 -6.27 -2.04 8.94
CA ALA A 188 -5.85 -1.18 7.84
C ALA A 188 -6.54 -1.57 6.52
N GLU A 189 -6.64 -2.87 6.21
CA GLU A 189 -7.37 -3.38 5.04
C GLU A 189 -8.85 -2.97 5.07
N ALA A 190 -9.54 -3.23 6.19
CA ALA A 190 -10.94 -2.85 6.34
C ALA A 190 -11.17 -1.34 6.26
N CYS A 191 -10.17 -0.53 6.63
CA CYS A 191 -10.21 0.92 6.49
C CYS A 191 -9.83 1.39 5.08
N GLY A 192 -9.44 0.49 4.16
CA GLY A 192 -8.97 0.86 2.83
C GLY A 192 -7.62 1.59 2.87
N ILE A 193 -6.85 1.38 3.95
CA ILE A 193 -5.48 1.90 4.09
C ILE A 193 -4.59 0.91 3.34
N PRO A 194 -3.80 1.37 2.36
CA PRO A 194 -2.95 0.47 1.59
C PRO A 194 -2.00 -0.32 2.50
N CYS A 195 -2.14 -1.63 2.48
CA CYS A 195 -1.33 -2.57 3.24
C CYS A 195 -0.46 -3.35 2.28
N ALA A 196 0.77 -2.91 2.06
CA ALA A 196 1.78 -3.82 1.59
C ALA A 196 2.58 -4.30 2.80
N SER A 197 2.73 -5.58 2.87
CA SER A 197 3.44 -6.44 3.80
C SER A 197 4.42 -5.76 4.77
N GLY A 198 4.08 -5.76 6.02
CA GLY A 198 5.00 -5.44 7.09
C GLY A 198 4.31 -4.68 8.23
N ALA A 199 4.78 -4.77 9.47
CA ALA A 199 4.10 -4.28 10.66
C ALA A 199 3.54 -2.87 10.50
N ILE A 200 2.26 -2.84 10.21
CA ILE A 200 1.46 -1.63 10.31
C ILE A 200 1.49 -1.21 11.77
N SER A 201 1.86 0.03 12.03
CA SER A 201 1.83 0.56 13.39
C SER A 201 0.50 1.23 13.68
N ALA A 202 0.04 1.15 14.93
CA ALA A 202 -1.17 1.83 15.38
C ALA A 202 -1.17 3.35 15.09
N PRO A 203 -0.08 4.10 15.31
CA PRO A 203 0.01 5.52 14.93
C PRO A 203 -0.15 5.79 13.44
N TYR A 204 0.31 4.87 12.57
CA TYR A 204 0.13 5.02 11.13
C TYR A 204 -1.35 4.91 10.73
N ILE A 205 -2.06 3.89 11.23
CA ILE A 205 -3.50 3.72 10.99
C ILE A 205 -4.26 4.96 11.48
N ALA A 206 -3.95 5.43 12.68
CA ALA A 206 -4.58 6.60 13.28
C ALA A 206 -4.38 7.86 12.43
N SER A 207 -3.16 8.12 11.98
CA SER A 207 -2.85 9.25 11.08
C SER A 207 -3.57 9.15 9.73
N ALA A 208 -3.67 7.97 9.15
CA ALA A 208 -4.37 7.76 7.89
C ALA A 208 -5.88 8.02 8.03
N LEU A 209 -6.50 7.56 9.12
CA LEU A 209 -7.92 7.76 9.41
C LEU A 209 -8.28 9.23 9.70
N ALA A 210 -7.36 10.00 10.26
CA ALA A 210 -7.55 11.43 10.53
C ALA A 210 -7.89 12.27 9.28
N HIS A 211 -7.48 11.79 8.10
CA HIS A 211 -7.79 12.46 6.83
C HIS A 211 -9.22 12.21 6.32
N SER A 212 -9.94 11.28 6.92
CA SER A 212 -11.32 10.94 6.55
C SER A 212 -12.14 10.64 7.80
N PRO A 213 -12.79 11.69 8.41
CA PRO A 213 -13.54 11.53 9.63
C PRO A 213 -14.49 10.34 9.61
N CYS A 214 -14.33 9.38 10.54
CA CYS A 214 -15.08 8.13 10.54
C CYS A 214 -15.33 7.57 11.94
N LEU A 215 -16.34 6.70 12.04
CA LEU A 215 -16.56 5.84 13.19
C LEU A 215 -15.92 4.48 12.93
N VAL A 216 -14.94 4.09 13.73
CA VAL A 216 -14.29 2.78 13.68
C VAL A 216 -15.02 1.83 14.64
N VAL A 217 -15.57 0.73 14.11
CA VAL A 217 -16.23 -0.30 14.91
C VAL A 217 -15.33 -1.53 14.95
N LEU A 218 -14.83 -1.86 16.14
CA LEU A 218 -13.95 -3.00 16.40
C LEU A 218 -14.76 -4.08 17.12
N ASP A 219 -15.20 -5.09 16.37
CA ASP A 219 -16.06 -6.12 16.90
C ASP A 219 -15.26 -7.35 17.38
N ASN A 220 -15.58 -7.82 18.58
CA ASN A 220 -14.99 -9.01 19.20
C ASN A 220 -13.50 -8.89 19.60
N ALA A 221 -13.18 -7.89 20.40
CA ALA A 221 -11.80 -7.56 20.79
C ALA A 221 -11.21 -8.43 21.92
N GLU A 222 -12.01 -9.31 22.54
CA GLU A 222 -11.65 -10.03 23.77
C GLU A 222 -10.39 -10.90 23.73
N HIS A 223 -9.99 -11.39 22.58
CA HIS A 223 -8.79 -12.22 22.42
C HIS A 223 -7.54 -11.41 22.04
N VAL A 224 -7.70 -10.13 21.65
CA VAL A 224 -6.63 -9.22 21.19
C VAL A 224 -6.67 -7.86 21.88
N VAL A 225 -7.18 -7.82 23.11
CA VAL A 225 -7.43 -6.58 23.89
C VAL A 225 -6.21 -5.66 23.93
N GLY A 226 -5.00 -6.20 24.14
CA GLY A 226 -3.78 -5.40 24.25
C GLY A 226 -3.44 -4.64 22.96
N VAL A 227 -3.61 -5.27 21.80
CA VAL A 227 -3.33 -4.65 20.49
C VAL A 227 -4.40 -3.61 20.16
N VAL A 228 -5.66 -3.95 20.42
CA VAL A 228 -6.79 -3.05 20.23
C VAL A 228 -6.68 -1.82 21.13
N ALA A 229 -6.27 -2.02 22.39
CA ALA A 229 -6.01 -0.92 23.32
C ALA A 229 -4.93 0.04 22.79
N GLY A 230 -3.80 -0.49 22.29
CA GLY A 230 -2.75 0.32 21.68
C GLY A 230 -3.19 1.04 20.39
N LEU A 231 -4.03 0.41 19.59
CA LEU A 231 -4.61 1.04 18.40
C LEU A 231 -5.55 2.18 18.78
N VAL A 232 -6.48 1.92 19.70
CA VAL A 232 -7.48 2.91 20.12
C VAL A 232 -6.82 4.07 20.85
N ASP A 233 -5.79 3.81 21.66
CA ASP A 233 -4.98 4.87 22.30
C ASP A 233 -4.33 5.79 21.27
N ALA A 234 -3.84 5.23 20.16
CA ALA A 234 -3.30 6.00 19.04
C ALA A 234 -4.36 6.82 18.27
N LEU A 235 -5.64 6.47 18.37
CA LEU A 235 -6.75 7.24 17.76
C LEU A 235 -7.18 8.45 18.62
N LEU A 236 -6.94 8.44 19.93
CA LEU A 236 -7.40 9.47 20.86
C LEU A 236 -7.00 10.91 20.45
N PRO A 237 -5.79 11.19 19.94
CA PRO A 237 -5.40 12.53 19.50
C PRO A 237 -6.24 13.10 18.36
N TYR A 238 -6.97 12.25 17.64
CA TYR A 238 -7.77 12.64 16.47
C TYR A 238 -9.27 12.76 16.75
N TYR A 239 -9.67 12.80 18.03
CA TYR A 239 -11.03 13.11 18.41
C TYR A 239 -11.32 14.61 18.15
N PRO A 240 -12.48 15.00 17.60
CA PRO A 240 -13.68 14.20 17.31
C PRO A 240 -13.77 13.65 15.87
N GLU A 241 -12.73 13.79 15.05
CA GLU A 241 -12.73 13.34 13.65
C GLU A 241 -12.79 11.81 13.53
N VAL A 242 -12.09 11.11 14.43
CA VAL A 242 -12.10 9.65 14.50
C VAL A 242 -12.57 9.22 15.87
N MET A 243 -13.59 8.34 15.89
CA MET A 243 -14.15 7.79 17.11
C MET A 243 -14.17 6.26 17.03
N ALA A 244 -14.10 5.58 18.18
CA ALA A 244 -14.10 4.14 18.25
C ALA A 244 -15.30 3.59 19.04
N LEU A 245 -15.94 2.55 18.48
CA LEU A 245 -16.94 1.73 19.16
C LEU A 245 -16.40 0.29 19.20
N VAL A 246 -16.15 -0.22 20.40
CA VAL A 246 -15.50 -1.53 20.57
C VAL A 246 -16.48 -2.49 21.26
N THR A 247 -16.51 -3.77 20.82
CA THR A 247 -17.19 -4.82 21.55
C THR A 247 -16.17 -5.79 22.13
N SER A 248 -16.32 -6.10 23.42
CA SER A 248 -15.40 -6.99 24.13
C SER A 248 -16.09 -7.67 25.31
N ARG A 249 -15.48 -8.69 25.90
CA ARG A 249 -15.93 -9.26 27.19
C ARG A 249 -15.36 -8.48 28.37
N GLU A 250 -14.24 -7.79 28.18
CA GLU A 250 -13.59 -6.96 29.21
C GLU A 250 -13.25 -5.56 28.65
N PRO A 251 -13.09 -4.55 29.50
CA PRO A 251 -12.68 -3.22 29.09
C PRO A 251 -11.27 -3.19 28.51
N LEU A 252 -10.99 -2.21 27.64
CA LEU A 252 -9.64 -1.95 27.08
C LEU A 252 -8.70 -1.36 28.12
N ARG A 253 -9.23 -0.67 29.14
CA ARG A 253 -8.49 0.00 30.23
C ARG A 253 -7.54 1.09 29.73
N ILE A 254 -8.00 1.91 28.82
CA ILE A 254 -7.27 3.06 28.28
C ILE A 254 -7.87 4.40 28.74
N ALA A 255 -7.09 5.46 28.62
CA ALA A 255 -7.57 6.81 28.92
C ALA A 255 -8.70 7.21 27.95
N GLY A 256 -9.74 7.88 28.46
CA GLY A 256 -10.86 8.33 27.64
C GLY A 256 -11.85 7.24 27.22
N GLU A 257 -11.68 6.00 27.70
CA GLU A 257 -12.64 4.93 27.49
C GLU A 257 -13.90 5.12 28.32
N ALA A 258 -15.06 5.12 27.65
CA ALA A 258 -16.36 5.02 28.31
C ALA A 258 -16.89 3.58 28.17
N ILE A 259 -17.25 2.96 29.28
CA ILE A 259 -17.66 1.56 29.32
C ILE A 259 -19.18 1.48 29.38
N TYR A 260 -19.81 0.86 28.38
CA TYR A 260 -21.20 0.49 28.40
C TYR A 260 -21.38 -0.99 28.69
N ARG A 261 -21.97 -1.32 29.86
CA ARG A 261 -22.26 -2.73 30.23
C ARG A 261 -23.58 -3.17 29.62
N VAL A 262 -23.52 -4.04 28.62
CA VAL A 262 -24.72 -4.60 27.97
C VAL A 262 -25.41 -5.56 28.91
N ARG A 263 -26.61 -5.17 29.35
CA ARG A 263 -27.43 -5.98 30.27
C ARG A 263 -28.18 -7.06 29.50
N PRO A 264 -28.63 -8.16 30.15
CA PRO A 264 -29.58 -9.12 29.59
C PRO A 264 -30.90 -8.45 29.14
N LEU A 265 -31.70 -9.15 28.34
CA LEU A 265 -33.06 -8.69 28.02
C LEU A 265 -33.92 -8.71 29.24
N GLU A 266 -34.84 -7.77 29.32
CA GLU A 266 -35.77 -7.65 30.42
C GLU A 266 -36.75 -8.85 30.49
N ILE A 267 -36.94 -9.35 31.67
CA ILE A 267 -37.85 -10.49 31.98
C ILE A 267 -38.76 -10.03 33.11
N ALA A 268 -40.05 -10.13 32.90
CA ALA A 268 -41.02 -9.83 33.94
C ALA A 268 -40.98 -10.88 35.08
N ALA A 269 -41.38 -10.48 36.28
CA ALA A 269 -41.47 -11.33 37.48
C ALA A 269 -42.41 -12.51 37.28
N ASP A 270 -42.25 -13.57 38.12
CA ASP A 270 -43.04 -14.82 38.04
C ASP A 270 -44.55 -14.60 38.18
N ASP A 271 -44.95 -13.69 39.02
CA ASP A 271 -46.31 -13.34 39.37
C ASP A 271 -46.91 -12.19 38.52
N ALA A 272 -46.17 -11.74 37.51
CA ALA A 272 -46.63 -10.63 36.66
C ALA A 272 -47.83 -11.05 35.79
N PRO A 273 -48.77 -10.09 35.53
CA PRO A 273 -49.88 -10.31 34.61
C PRO A 273 -49.38 -10.72 33.21
N ILE A 274 -50.20 -11.55 32.50
CA ILE A 274 -49.83 -12.07 31.17
C ILE A 274 -49.45 -10.96 30.20
N GLU A 275 -50.08 -9.81 30.29
CA GLU A 275 -49.79 -8.64 29.46
C GLU A 275 -48.36 -8.11 29.68
N HIS A 276 -47.89 -8.09 30.93
CA HIS A 276 -46.51 -7.71 31.27
C HIS A 276 -45.49 -8.81 30.84
N LEU A 277 -45.85 -10.08 30.94
CA LEU A 277 -45.02 -11.17 30.42
C LEU A 277 -44.83 -11.02 28.89
N LEU A 278 -45.90 -10.73 28.14
CA LEU A 278 -45.90 -10.52 26.71
C LEU A 278 -45.13 -9.27 26.27
N SER A 279 -45.11 -8.20 27.11
CA SER A 279 -44.39 -6.97 26.84
C SER A 279 -42.88 -7.06 27.15
N SER A 280 -42.44 -8.06 27.91
CA SER A 280 -41.02 -8.22 28.23
C SER A 280 -40.19 -8.59 27.01
N SER A 281 -39.02 -7.91 26.83
CA SER A 281 -38.19 -8.06 25.64
C SER A 281 -37.68 -9.48 25.40
N ALA A 282 -37.40 -10.24 26.45
CA ALA A 282 -36.99 -11.62 26.36
C ALA A 282 -38.10 -12.54 25.77
N VAL A 283 -39.35 -12.39 26.25
CA VAL A 283 -40.49 -13.14 25.74
C VAL A 283 -40.83 -12.74 24.30
N GLN A 284 -40.76 -11.44 23.98
CA GLN A 284 -40.95 -10.96 22.62
C GLN A 284 -39.93 -11.54 21.64
N LEU A 285 -38.66 -11.60 22.03
CA LEU A 285 -37.63 -12.26 21.22
C LEU A 285 -37.92 -13.70 20.97
N PHE A 286 -38.29 -14.46 22.03
CA PHE A 286 -38.65 -15.87 21.91
C PHE A 286 -39.82 -16.07 20.95
N LEU A 287 -40.91 -15.33 21.13
CA LEU A 287 -42.10 -15.43 20.32
C LEU A 287 -41.85 -15.05 18.86
N ARG A 288 -41.10 -13.98 18.64
CA ARG A 288 -40.72 -13.55 17.28
C ARG A 288 -39.91 -14.63 16.56
N ARG A 289 -38.92 -15.21 17.24
CA ARG A 289 -38.09 -16.26 16.67
C ARG A 289 -38.89 -17.54 16.39
N ALA A 290 -39.74 -17.96 17.32
CA ALA A 290 -40.60 -19.13 17.16
C ALA A 290 -41.58 -18.96 15.99
N ARG A 291 -42.19 -17.75 15.84
CA ARG A 291 -43.13 -17.44 14.74
C ARG A 291 -42.42 -17.33 13.38
N ALA A 292 -41.17 -16.86 13.35
CA ALA A 292 -40.37 -16.87 12.14
C ALA A 292 -40.08 -18.27 11.61
N LEU A 293 -40.01 -19.25 12.48
CA LEU A 293 -39.77 -20.66 12.14
C LEU A 293 -41.08 -21.48 11.91
N ALA A 294 -42.15 -21.07 12.57
CA ALA A 294 -43.49 -21.69 12.42
C ALA A 294 -44.53 -20.57 12.51
N CYS A 295 -45.16 -20.24 11.39
CA CYS A 295 -46.14 -19.15 11.31
C CYS A 295 -47.32 -19.32 12.26
N ASP A 296 -47.70 -20.57 12.55
CA ASP A 296 -48.85 -20.95 13.41
C ASP A 296 -48.45 -21.17 14.88
N PHE A 297 -47.27 -20.68 15.32
CA PHE A 297 -46.88 -20.85 16.72
C PHE A 297 -47.83 -20.09 17.65
N GLY A 298 -48.80 -20.85 18.15
CA GLY A 298 -49.87 -20.34 19.02
C GLY A 298 -49.42 -20.19 20.47
N THR A 299 -49.87 -19.12 21.11
CA THR A 299 -49.58 -18.81 22.51
C THR A 299 -50.89 -18.76 23.30
N ASN A 300 -51.02 -19.59 24.33
CA ASN A 300 -52.03 -19.47 25.39
C ASN A 300 -51.37 -19.00 26.68
N ALA A 301 -52.17 -18.62 27.67
CA ALA A 301 -51.68 -18.13 28.96
C ALA A 301 -50.65 -19.04 29.62
N ARG A 302 -50.86 -20.38 29.55
CA ARG A 302 -49.94 -21.37 30.11
C ARG A 302 -48.61 -21.42 29.35
N SER A 303 -48.66 -21.32 28.04
CA SER A 303 -47.42 -21.28 27.19
C SER A 303 -46.60 -20.03 27.45
N VAL A 304 -47.24 -18.90 27.64
CA VAL A 304 -46.56 -17.61 27.93
C VAL A 304 -45.81 -17.66 29.26
N GLY A 305 -46.45 -18.23 30.31
CA GLY A 305 -45.79 -18.46 31.60
C GLY A 305 -44.58 -19.39 31.51
N LEU A 306 -44.69 -20.48 30.76
CA LEU A 306 -43.55 -21.38 30.50
C LEU A 306 -42.43 -20.71 29.68
N ILE A 307 -42.77 -19.89 28.68
CA ILE A 307 -41.77 -19.13 27.90
C ILE A 307 -41.02 -18.16 28.80
N ALA A 308 -41.71 -17.43 29.67
CA ALA A 308 -41.09 -16.52 30.63
C ALA A 308 -40.16 -17.30 31.61
N ALA A 309 -40.58 -18.46 32.07
CA ALA A 309 -39.75 -19.35 32.90
C ALA A 309 -38.49 -19.84 32.15
N ILE A 310 -38.61 -20.22 30.87
CA ILE A 310 -37.47 -20.55 30.01
C ILE A 310 -36.53 -19.37 29.88
N CYS A 311 -37.04 -18.17 29.57
CA CYS A 311 -36.24 -16.96 29.42
C CYS A 311 -35.46 -16.61 30.70
N ARG A 312 -36.08 -16.79 31.90
CA ARG A 312 -35.41 -16.62 33.19
C ARG A 312 -34.27 -17.58 33.43
N ARG A 313 -34.48 -18.87 33.12
CA ARG A 313 -33.44 -19.90 33.25
C ARG A 313 -32.30 -19.72 32.29
N LEU A 314 -32.53 -18.99 31.20
CA LEU A 314 -31.53 -18.57 30.21
C LEU A 314 -30.96 -17.17 30.50
N ASP A 315 -31.21 -16.63 31.71
CA ASP A 315 -30.71 -15.33 32.18
C ASP A 315 -30.98 -14.15 31.23
N GLY A 316 -32.04 -14.24 30.41
CA GLY A 316 -32.35 -13.19 29.42
C GLY A 316 -31.31 -13.02 28.32
N ILE A 317 -30.45 -14.02 28.10
CA ILE A 317 -29.38 -13.96 27.08
C ILE A 317 -30.00 -14.18 25.69
N PRO A 318 -29.94 -13.21 24.74
CA PRO A 318 -30.63 -13.28 23.44
C PRO A 318 -30.35 -14.58 22.67
N LEU A 319 -29.08 -14.93 22.50
CA LEU A 319 -28.70 -16.14 21.76
C LEU A 319 -29.27 -17.40 22.36
N ALA A 320 -29.27 -17.55 23.69
CA ALA A 320 -29.82 -18.70 24.37
C ALA A 320 -31.36 -18.79 24.20
N ILE A 321 -32.03 -17.63 24.22
CA ILE A 321 -33.48 -17.51 23.99
C ILE A 321 -33.84 -17.88 22.55
N GLU A 322 -33.10 -17.43 21.57
CA GLU A 322 -33.32 -17.78 20.16
C GLU A 322 -33.17 -19.28 19.92
N LEU A 323 -32.12 -19.88 20.50
CA LEU A 323 -31.92 -21.33 20.45
C LEU A 323 -33.08 -22.13 21.11
N ALA A 324 -33.55 -21.67 22.28
CA ALA A 324 -34.67 -22.27 22.95
C ALA A 324 -35.98 -22.11 22.15
N ALA A 325 -36.22 -20.96 21.56
CA ALA A 325 -37.36 -20.70 20.70
C ALA A 325 -37.41 -21.63 19.47
N ALA A 326 -36.22 -21.81 18.82
CA ALA A 326 -36.11 -22.77 17.71
C ALA A 326 -36.46 -24.20 18.14
N ARG A 327 -36.12 -24.60 19.38
CA ARG A 327 -36.46 -25.92 19.94
C ARG A 327 -37.94 -26.05 20.29
N ALA A 328 -38.55 -24.97 20.74
CA ALA A 328 -39.97 -25.00 21.09
C ALA A 328 -40.88 -25.29 19.91
N VAL A 329 -40.44 -24.96 18.70
CA VAL A 329 -41.15 -25.32 17.46
C VAL A 329 -41.21 -26.84 17.26
N ALA A 330 -40.13 -27.55 17.57
CA ALA A 330 -40.03 -29.00 17.37
C ALA A 330 -40.59 -29.84 18.58
N LEU A 331 -40.34 -29.35 19.81
CA LEU A 331 -40.62 -30.11 21.04
C LEU A 331 -41.82 -29.62 21.84
N GLY A 332 -42.39 -28.48 21.44
CA GLY A 332 -43.32 -27.69 22.23
C GLY A 332 -42.67 -26.98 23.42
N VAL A 333 -43.31 -25.91 23.90
CA VAL A 333 -42.78 -25.10 25.01
C VAL A 333 -42.59 -25.90 26.29
N ALA A 334 -43.56 -26.81 26.62
CA ALA A 334 -43.49 -27.68 27.78
C ALA A 334 -42.34 -28.67 27.73
N GLY A 335 -42.05 -29.24 26.54
CA GLY A 335 -40.90 -30.12 26.32
C GLY A 335 -39.56 -29.42 26.53
N VAL A 336 -39.43 -28.21 26.00
CA VAL A 336 -38.22 -27.38 26.24
C VAL A 336 -38.03 -27.09 27.71
N HIS A 337 -39.07 -26.64 28.39
CA HIS A 337 -39.04 -26.35 29.83
C HIS A 337 -38.59 -27.55 30.68
N ALA A 338 -39.13 -28.73 30.42
CA ALA A 338 -38.82 -29.97 31.16
C ALA A 338 -37.35 -30.41 30.96
N HIS A 339 -36.84 -30.31 29.74
CA HIS A 339 -35.45 -30.73 29.43
C HIS A 339 -34.39 -29.73 29.84
N LEU A 340 -34.73 -28.45 30.01
CA LEU A 340 -33.79 -27.46 30.54
C LEU A 340 -33.40 -27.76 32.00
N ASP A 341 -34.33 -28.31 32.80
CA ASP A 341 -34.10 -28.68 34.21
C ASP A 341 -33.03 -29.76 34.37
N ASP A 342 -33.15 -30.85 33.67
CA ASP A 342 -32.29 -32.03 33.83
C ASP A 342 -30.82 -31.74 33.45
N ARG A 343 -30.54 -30.78 32.55
CA ARG A 343 -29.19 -30.46 32.05
C ARG A 343 -28.52 -29.32 32.79
N LEU A 344 -29.27 -28.33 33.26
CA LEU A 344 -28.73 -27.28 34.13
C LEU A 344 -28.23 -27.81 35.45
N GLN A 345 -28.87 -28.87 35.99
CA GLN A 345 -28.44 -29.56 37.21
C GLN A 345 -27.15 -30.39 37.01
N LEU A 346 -26.99 -31.05 35.87
CA LEU A 346 -25.78 -31.82 35.55
C LEU A 346 -24.52 -30.92 35.37
N LEU A 347 -24.65 -29.68 34.89
CA LEU A 347 -23.56 -28.73 34.69
C LEU A 347 -23.22 -27.92 35.93
N ALA A 348 -24.09 -27.83 36.93
CA ALA A 348 -23.80 -27.17 38.22
C ALA A 348 -22.79 -27.93 39.09
N GLY A 349 -22.44 -29.17 38.75
CA GLY A 349 -21.48 -30.04 39.46
C GLY A 349 -20.03 -29.99 38.97
N GLY A 350 -19.70 -29.30 37.88
CA GLY A 350 -18.38 -29.31 37.25
C GLY A 350 -17.66 -27.93 37.26
N ARG A 351 -16.69 -27.74 38.17
CA ARG A 351 -15.75 -26.61 38.33
C ARG A 351 -16.33 -25.33 38.92
N ARG A 352 -16.05 -25.12 40.18
CA ARG A 352 -16.43 -23.96 41.01
C ARG A 352 -15.85 -22.59 40.58
N ASN A 353 -15.06 -22.51 39.53
CA ASN A 353 -14.37 -21.27 39.11
C ASN A 353 -14.87 -20.70 37.78
N ALA A 354 -15.90 -21.21 37.12
CA ALA A 354 -16.48 -20.57 35.94
C ALA A 354 -17.69 -19.71 36.32
N LEU A 355 -17.75 -18.49 35.82
CA LEU A 355 -18.90 -17.60 36.05
C LEU A 355 -20.22 -18.29 35.62
N PRO A 356 -21.31 -18.20 36.41
CA PRO A 356 -22.58 -18.90 36.14
C PRO A 356 -23.16 -18.66 34.74
N ARG A 357 -22.84 -17.48 34.15
CA ARG A 357 -23.30 -17.04 32.83
C ARG A 357 -22.61 -17.76 31.66
N HIS A 358 -21.38 -18.21 31.79
CA HIS A 358 -20.71 -19.05 30.81
C HIS A 358 -21.23 -20.48 30.81
N GLN A 359 -21.74 -20.94 31.96
CA GLN A 359 -22.39 -22.26 32.08
C GLN A 359 -23.71 -22.28 31.33
N THR A 360 -24.49 -21.22 31.32
CA THR A 360 -25.79 -21.11 30.65
C THR A 360 -25.68 -21.16 29.13
N LEU A 361 -24.74 -20.44 28.55
CA LEU A 361 -24.50 -20.44 27.09
C LEU A 361 -23.97 -21.81 26.63
N ARG A 362 -23.05 -22.39 27.38
CA ARG A 362 -22.54 -23.75 27.11
C ARG A 362 -23.67 -24.80 27.21
N ALA A 363 -24.50 -24.69 28.22
CA ALA A 363 -25.65 -25.59 28.38
C ALA A 363 -26.64 -25.50 27.20
N ALA A 364 -26.87 -24.27 26.69
CA ALA A 364 -27.70 -24.06 25.51
C ALA A 364 -27.07 -24.69 24.24
N PHE A 365 -25.74 -24.60 24.07
CA PHE A 365 -25.04 -25.28 22.97
C PHE A 365 -25.05 -26.80 23.13
N ASP A 366 -24.71 -27.32 24.31
CA ASP A 366 -24.73 -28.76 24.59
C ASP A 366 -26.12 -29.37 24.35
N TRP A 367 -27.16 -28.66 24.79
CA TRP A 367 -28.53 -29.07 24.54
C TRP A 367 -28.90 -29.01 23.06
N SER A 368 -28.56 -27.92 22.34
CA SER A 368 -28.78 -27.81 20.90
C SER A 368 -28.05 -28.91 20.13
N TYR A 369 -26.80 -29.16 20.47
CA TYR A 369 -25.97 -30.19 19.87
C TYR A 369 -26.51 -31.60 20.13
N ALA A 370 -27.00 -31.86 21.34
CA ALA A 370 -27.56 -33.18 21.68
C ALA A 370 -28.87 -33.50 20.93
N LEU A 371 -29.61 -32.50 20.48
CA LEU A 371 -30.85 -32.67 19.71
C LEU A 371 -30.61 -32.74 18.19
N LEU A 372 -29.38 -32.63 17.72
CA LEU A 372 -29.00 -32.95 16.36
C LEU A 372 -28.95 -34.49 16.21
N ASP A 373 -29.26 -34.99 15.03
CA ASP A 373 -28.95 -36.36 14.68
C ASP A 373 -27.42 -36.59 14.58
N SER A 374 -26.99 -37.83 14.50
CA SER A 374 -25.56 -38.19 14.45
C SER A 374 -24.87 -37.57 13.23
N THR A 375 -25.55 -37.47 12.10
CA THR A 375 -25.06 -36.91 10.84
C THR A 375 -24.86 -35.40 10.97
N SER A 376 -25.89 -34.68 11.43
CA SER A 376 -25.83 -33.21 11.61
C SER A 376 -24.85 -32.81 12.72
N ARG A 377 -24.64 -33.64 13.77
CA ARG A 377 -23.56 -33.41 14.75
C ARG A 377 -22.19 -33.50 14.10
N GLY A 378 -21.95 -34.48 13.24
CA GLY A 378 -20.72 -34.66 12.51
C GLY A 378 -20.43 -33.44 11.63
N VAL A 379 -21.39 -33.06 10.79
CA VAL A 379 -21.26 -31.86 9.93
C VAL A 379 -20.99 -30.61 10.76
N PHE A 380 -21.76 -30.38 11.83
CA PHE A 380 -21.58 -29.22 12.69
C PHE A 380 -20.15 -29.10 13.26
N ARG A 381 -19.59 -30.22 13.79
CA ARG A 381 -18.20 -30.22 14.33
C ARG A 381 -17.19 -29.87 13.25
N GLN A 382 -17.35 -30.48 12.07
CA GLN A 382 -16.45 -30.34 10.95
C GLN A 382 -16.44 -28.91 10.38
N LEU A 383 -17.58 -28.18 10.43
CA LEU A 383 -17.64 -26.77 10.03
C LEU A 383 -16.82 -25.85 10.96
N GLY A 384 -16.43 -26.30 12.14
CA GLY A 384 -15.60 -25.53 13.08
C GLY A 384 -14.23 -25.15 12.54
N VAL A 385 -13.69 -25.82 11.52
CA VAL A 385 -12.38 -25.52 10.93
C VAL A 385 -12.36 -24.21 10.15
N PHE A 386 -13.51 -23.75 9.62
CA PHE A 386 -13.60 -22.51 8.87
C PHE A 386 -13.51 -21.29 9.80
N ALA A 387 -12.58 -20.40 9.50
CA ALA A 387 -12.41 -19.15 10.25
C ALA A 387 -13.28 -18.02 9.69
N SER A 388 -13.65 -18.09 8.41
CA SER A 388 -14.42 -17.08 7.70
C SER A 388 -15.77 -17.64 7.17
N ALA A 389 -16.42 -16.91 6.27
CA ALA A 389 -17.58 -17.40 5.55
C ALA A 389 -17.17 -18.39 4.46
N PHE A 390 -17.93 -19.48 4.31
CA PHE A 390 -17.61 -20.58 3.41
C PHE A 390 -18.80 -20.95 2.49
N THR A 391 -18.49 -21.62 1.39
CA THR A 391 -19.46 -22.01 0.37
C THR A 391 -19.99 -23.44 0.61
N PHE A 392 -21.06 -23.81 -0.08
CA PHE A 392 -21.58 -25.18 -0.08
C PHE A 392 -20.53 -26.20 -0.57
N GLU A 393 -19.71 -25.83 -1.57
CA GLU A 393 -18.62 -26.66 -2.06
C GLU A 393 -17.58 -26.95 -0.95
N ALA A 394 -17.23 -25.91 -0.16
CA ALA A 394 -16.33 -26.05 0.98
C ALA A 394 -16.89 -27.00 2.05
N ILE A 395 -18.18 -26.89 2.37
CA ILE A 395 -18.85 -27.81 3.29
C ILE A 395 -18.75 -29.25 2.79
N CYS A 396 -19.09 -29.49 1.52
CA CYS A 396 -18.99 -30.82 0.92
C CYS A 396 -17.56 -31.36 0.97
N ALA A 397 -16.57 -30.53 0.66
CA ALA A 397 -15.17 -30.94 0.65
C ALA A 397 -14.68 -31.43 2.03
N VAL A 398 -15.16 -30.82 3.10
CA VAL A 398 -14.76 -31.15 4.48
C VAL A 398 -15.63 -32.25 5.06
N ALA A 399 -16.96 -32.23 4.81
CA ALA A 399 -17.94 -33.09 5.46
C ALA A 399 -18.21 -34.41 4.73
N MET A 400 -17.94 -34.49 3.43
CA MET A 400 -18.20 -35.71 2.66
C MET A 400 -17.16 -36.80 2.93
N ASP A 401 -17.66 -38.02 3.16
CA ASP A 401 -16.88 -39.25 3.21
C ASP A 401 -17.61 -40.38 2.45
N ARG A 402 -17.20 -41.59 2.64
CA ARG A 402 -17.84 -42.75 1.94
C ARG A 402 -19.32 -42.97 2.27
N GLU A 403 -19.77 -42.49 3.41
CA GLU A 403 -21.14 -42.67 3.91
C GLU A 403 -21.99 -41.40 3.79
N MET A 404 -21.34 -40.26 3.71
CA MET A 404 -21.96 -38.93 3.64
C MET A 404 -22.27 -38.53 2.22
N THR A 405 -23.55 -38.48 1.86
CA THR A 405 -24.00 -38.02 0.53
C THR A 405 -24.32 -36.53 0.52
N VAL A 406 -24.32 -35.92 -0.66
CA VAL A 406 -24.71 -34.51 -0.85
C VAL A 406 -26.10 -34.21 -0.27
N ALA A 407 -27.06 -35.12 -0.45
CA ALA A 407 -28.41 -34.95 0.09
C ALA A 407 -28.41 -34.88 1.62
N ARG A 408 -27.61 -35.72 2.29
CA ARG A 408 -27.46 -35.67 3.76
C ARG A 408 -26.82 -34.38 4.23
N VAL A 409 -25.79 -33.88 3.51
CA VAL A 409 -25.16 -32.57 3.80
C VAL A 409 -26.20 -31.46 3.70
N ILE A 410 -27.03 -31.43 2.64
CA ILE A 410 -28.10 -30.43 2.47
C ILE A 410 -29.10 -30.52 3.66
N THR A 411 -29.51 -31.70 4.03
CA THR A 411 -30.42 -31.89 5.18
C THR A 411 -29.79 -31.36 6.48
N SER A 412 -28.52 -31.68 6.72
CA SER A 412 -27.79 -31.20 7.91
C SER A 412 -27.65 -29.68 7.92
N ILE A 413 -27.32 -29.04 6.76
CA ILE A 413 -27.24 -27.59 6.65
C ILE A 413 -28.59 -26.93 6.97
N SER A 414 -29.68 -27.47 6.40
CA SER A 414 -31.04 -26.97 6.68
C SER A 414 -31.36 -27.09 8.19
N GLU A 415 -31.08 -28.24 8.80
CA GLU A 415 -31.26 -28.43 10.21
C GLU A 415 -30.41 -27.48 11.07
N LEU A 416 -29.14 -27.29 10.74
CA LEU A 416 -28.24 -26.38 11.45
C LEU A 416 -28.67 -24.90 11.32
N THR A 417 -29.19 -24.52 10.14
CA THR A 417 -29.72 -23.17 9.90
C THR A 417 -31.02 -22.93 10.66
N GLU A 418 -31.96 -23.87 10.61
CA GLU A 418 -33.22 -23.81 11.38
C GLU A 418 -32.95 -23.71 12.89
N LYS A 419 -31.94 -24.43 13.38
CA LYS A 419 -31.55 -24.42 14.79
C LYS A 419 -30.65 -23.21 15.17
N SER A 420 -30.44 -22.25 14.27
CA SER A 420 -29.61 -21.04 14.46
C SER A 420 -28.16 -21.34 14.88
N LEU A 421 -27.65 -22.51 14.50
CA LEU A 421 -26.25 -22.91 14.68
C LEU A 421 -25.38 -22.50 13.48
N LEU A 422 -26.00 -22.25 12.32
CA LEU A 422 -25.37 -21.85 11.09
C LEU A 422 -26.09 -20.63 10.51
N ASN A 423 -25.40 -19.56 10.23
CA ASN A 423 -25.93 -18.38 9.54
C ASN A 423 -25.76 -18.54 8.03
N VAL A 424 -26.74 -18.03 7.27
CA VAL A 424 -26.71 -18.00 5.80
C VAL A 424 -26.84 -16.56 5.35
N GLU A 425 -25.91 -16.11 4.53
CA GLU A 425 -25.89 -14.81 3.89
C GLU A 425 -25.97 -15.02 2.38
N TYR A 426 -26.55 -14.08 1.64
CA TYR A 426 -26.64 -14.16 0.18
C TYR A 426 -25.84 -13.02 -0.41
N ASP A 427 -24.83 -13.36 -1.23
CA ASP A 427 -24.01 -12.44 -1.98
C ASP A 427 -24.16 -12.74 -3.46
N ASP A 428 -24.70 -11.77 -4.23
CA ASP A 428 -25.03 -11.90 -5.67
C ASP A 428 -25.76 -13.22 -6.03
N GLY A 429 -26.67 -13.69 -5.15
CA GLY A 429 -27.43 -14.93 -5.36
C GLY A 429 -26.72 -16.22 -4.97
N VAL A 430 -25.49 -16.16 -4.49
CA VAL A 430 -24.72 -17.28 -3.94
C VAL A 430 -24.90 -17.34 -2.43
N ALA A 431 -25.28 -18.50 -1.90
CA ALA A 431 -25.37 -18.71 -0.47
C ALA A 431 -23.98 -18.88 0.14
N ARG A 432 -23.65 -18.05 1.14
CA ARG A 432 -22.48 -18.16 1.99
C ARG A 432 -22.89 -18.54 3.39
N TYR A 433 -22.13 -19.40 4.01
CA TYR A 433 -22.42 -19.96 5.33
C TYR A 433 -21.39 -19.48 6.33
N ARG A 434 -21.83 -19.22 7.57
CA ARG A 434 -20.93 -18.70 8.61
C ARG A 434 -21.36 -19.21 9.99
N LEU A 435 -20.39 -19.66 10.78
CA LEU A 435 -20.56 -19.87 12.21
C LEU A 435 -20.28 -18.57 12.97
N THR A 436 -21.08 -18.27 14.01
CA THR A 436 -20.65 -17.22 14.95
C THR A 436 -19.41 -17.70 15.71
N GLU A 437 -18.61 -16.79 16.23
CA GLU A 437 -17.37 -17.18 16.92
C GLU A 437 -17.62 -18.15 18.07
N SER A 438 -18.64 -17.86 18.91
CA SER A 438 -18.98 -18.75 20.02
C SER A 438 -19.42 -20.14 19.54
N THR A 439 -20.18 -20.21 18.43
CA THR A 439 -20.61 -21.48 17.82
C THR A 439 -19.43 -22.22 17.21
N ARG A 440 -18.51 -21.51 16.55
CA ARG A 440 -17.27 -22.06 15.99
C ARG A 440 -16.36 -22.61 17.08
N ALA A 441 -16.12 -21.84 18.13
CA ALA A 441 -15.31 -22.30 19.26
C ALA A 441 -15.86 -23.58 19.91
N TYR A 442 -17.20 -23.66 20.05
CA TYR A 442 -17.86 -24.86 20.55
C TYR A 442 -17.76 -26.06 19.57
N ALA A 443 -17.92 -25.80 18.27
CA ALA A 443 -17.77 -26.84 17.25
C ALA A 443 -16.34 -27.41 17.22
N LEU A 444 -15.31 -26.55 17.30
CA LEU A 444 -13.90 -26.94 17.38
C LEU A 444 -13.58 -27.73 18.65
N GLU A 445 -14.18 -27.35 19.80
CA GLU A 445 -14.04 -28.12 21.04
C GLU A 445 -14.58 -29.54 20.86
N LYS A 446 -15.78 -29.63 20.30
CA LYS A 446 -16.41 -30.96 20.05
C LYS A 446 -15.65 -31.77 18.99
N LEU A 447 -15.05 -31.11 17.99
CA LEU A 447 -14.21 -31.76 16.99
C LEU A 447 -12.94 -32.37 17.64
N ARG A 448 -12.33 -31.67 18.60
CA ARG A 448 -11.19 -32.15 19.38
C ARG A 448 -11.57 -33.28 20.32
N ASP A 449 -12.70 -33.13 21.03
CA ASP A 449 -13.19 -34.14 21.97
C ASP A 449 -13.43 -35.49 21.28
N GLU A 450 -13.89 -35.48 20.03
CA GLU A 450 -14.14 -36.71 19.23
C GLU A 450 -12.89 -37.20 18.49
N GLY A 451 -11.74 -36.48 18.57
CA GLY A 451 -10.49 -36.90 17.93
C GLY A 451 -10.47 -36.72 16.40
N GLU A 452 -11.43 -35.98 15.82
CA GLU A 452 -11.60 -35.81 14.36
C GLU A 452 -10.79 -34.66 13.80
N LEU A 453 -10.20 -33.81 14.65
CA LEU A 453 -9.57 -32.54 14.22
C LEU A 453 -8.52 -32.72 13.12
N GLN A 454 -7.63 -33.71 13.27
CA GLN A 454 -6.55 -33.94 12.32
C GLN A 454 -7.09 -34.26 10.92
N LEU A 455 -8.06 -35.19 10.83
CA LEU A 455 -8.66 -35.60 9.56
C LEU A 455 -9.40 -34.47 8.87
N VAL A 456 -10.15 -33.68 9.66
CA VAL A 456 -10.96 -32.57 9.13
C VAL A 456 -10.07 -31.39 8.69
N ALA A 457 -9.05 -31.07 9.46
CA ALA A 457 -8.08 -30.03 9.10
C ALA A 457 -7.27 -30.43 7.86
N GLU A 458 -6.93 -31.70 7.69
CA GLU A 458 -6.29 -32.19 6.47
C GLU A 458 -7.20 -32.03 5.24
N ARG A 459 -8.47 -32.42 5.34
CA ARG A 459 -9.46 -32.23 4.26
C ARG A 459 -9.65 -30.76 3.91
N HIS A 460 -9.70 -29.89 4.92
CA HIS A 460 -9.81 -28.46 4.75
C HIS A 460 -8.58 -27.89 4.01
N ALA A 461 -7.39 -28.24 4.43
CA ALA A 461 -6.15 -27.82 3.78
C ALA A 461 -6.04 -28.31 2.32
N GLN A 462 -6.43 -29.57 2.05
CA GLN A 462 -6.51 -30.13 0.68
C GLN A 462 -7.57 -29.44 -0.18
N PHE A 463 -8.67 -28.99 0.40
CA PHE A 463 -9.70 -28.22 -0.31
C PHE A 463 -9.15 -26.85 -0.71
N LEU A 464 -8.54 -26.14 0.22
CA LEU A 464 -7.94 -24.84 -0.02
C LEU A 464 -6.86 -24.92 -1.10
N GLN A 465 -5.94 -25.88 -1.01
CA GLN A 465 -4.93 -26.12 -2.05
C GLN A 465 -5.56 -26.26 -3.44
N ARG A 466 -6.57 -27.16 -3.59
CA ARG A 466 -7.24 -27.38 -4.87
C ARG A 466 -7.97 -26.15 -5.41
N ARG A 467 -8.48 -25.30 -4.53
CA ARG A 467 -9.13 -24.05 -4.89
C ARG A 467 -8.16 -23.05 -5.51
N PHE A 468 -6.93 -22.93 -4.98
CA PHE A 468 -5.88 -22.08 -5.52
C PHE A 468 -5.28 -22.65 -6.82
N ASP A 469 -5.01 -23.93 -6.87
CA ASP A 469 -4.48 -24.59 -8.08
C ASP A 469 -5.39 -24.43 -9.30
N ARG A 470 -6.70 -24.28 -9.10
CA ARG A 470 -7.67 -24.01 -10.17
C ARG A 470 -7.72 -22.57 -10.65
N GLY A 471 -6.94 -21.66 -10.08
CA GLY A 471 -6.90 -20.24 -10.48
C GLY A 471 -8.23 -19.51 -10.31
N LEU A 472 -9.12 -19.97 -9.40
CA LEU A 472 -10.45 -19.38 -9.17
C LEU A 472 -10.40 -17.93 -8.64
N PHE A 473 -9.20 -17.39 -8.40
CA PHE A 473 -8.94 -15.99 -8.02
C PHE A 473 -8.34 -15.15 -9.15
N VAL A 474 -7.99 -15.78 -10.31
CA VAL A 474 -7.46 -15.09 -11.50
C VAL A 474 -8.61 -14.88 -12.47
N GLY A 475 -9.45 -13.90 -12.24
CA GLY A 475 -10.58 -13.56 -13.10
C GLY A 475 -10.48 -12.13 -13.65
N GLY A 476 -10.41 -12.02 -14.97
CA GLY A 476 -10.23 -10.76 -15.68
C GLY A 476 -11.37 -9.74 -15.53
N SER A 477 -10.97 -8.52 -15.55
CA SER A 477 -11.52 -7.25 -16.06
C SER A 477 -12.86 -6.66 -15.61
N SER A 478 -13.75 -7.31 -14.89
CA SER A 478 -14.97 -6.63 -14.43
C SER A 478 -15.40 -6.88 -12.98
N HIS A 479 -14.67 -7.73 -12.25
CA HIS A 479 -15.02 -8.18 -10.89
C HIS A 479 -13.89 -7.95 -9.88
N GLU A 480 -12.95 -7.03 -10.11
CA GLU A 480 -11.74 -6.83 -9.29
C GLU A 480 -12.01 -6.57 -7.81
N ARG A 481 -13.09 -5.88 -7.47
CA ARG A 481 -13.44 -5.60 -6.07
C ARG A 481 -14.07 -6.79 -5.34
N ALA A 482 -14.85 -7.60 -6.06
CA ALA A 482 -15.44 -8.82 -5.50
C ALA A 482 -14.37 -9.91 -5.33
N ALA A 483 -13.45 -10.04 -6.29
CA ALA A 483 -12.33 -10.97 -6.22
C ALA A 483 -11.34 -10.66 -5.08
N GLN A 484 -11.09 -9.38 -4.79
CA GLN A 484 -10.24 -8.96 -3.66
C GLN A 484 -10.88 -9.25 -2.30
N SER A 485 -12.20 -9.06 -2.16
CA SER A 485 -12.95 -9.43 -0.94
C SER A 485 -12.93 -10.94 -0.73
N ASP A 486 -13.12 -11.71 -1.78
CA ASP A 486 -13.08 -13.18 -1.74
C ASP A 486 -11.68 -13.71 -1.41
N LEU A 487 -10.63 -13.05 -1.91
CA LEU A 487 -9.25 -13.42 -1.62
C LEU A 487 -8.87 -13.14 -0.17
N SER A 488 -9.25 -11.98 0.40
CA SER A 488 -8.95 -11.68 1.80
C SER A 488 -9.64 -12.64 2.77
N GLN A 489 -10.88 -13.03 2.48
CA GLN A 489 -11.61 -14.04 3.29
C GLN A 489 -10.98 -15.44 3.16
N ALA A 490 -10.53 -15.80 1.95
CA ALA A 490 -9.86 -17.09 1.75
C ALA A 490 -8.50 -17.13 2.46
N LEU A 491 -7.77 -16.02 2.53
CA LEU A 491 -6.47 -15.95 3.21
C LEU A 491 -6.56 -16.27 4.71
N ASP A 492 -7.66 -15.93 5.40
CA ASP A 492 -7.82 -16.25 6.83
C ASP A 492 -7.97 -17.75 7.09
N ASP A 493 -8.75 -18.45 6.27
CA ASP A 493 -8.87 -19.92 6.35
C ASP A 493 -7.53 -20.60 6.04
N GLU A 494 -6.76 -20.04 5.10
CA GLU A 494 -5.46 -20.59 4.73
C GLU A 494 -4.38 -20.34 5.76
N ARG A 495 -4.37 -19.19 6.38
CA ARG A 495 -3.48 -18.90 7.51
C ARG A 495 -3.66 -19.99 8.57
N GLY A 496 -4.90 -20.30 8.90
CA GLY A 496 -5.22 -21.37 9.84
C GLY A 496 -4.78 -22.77 9.38
N ALA A 497 -5.03 -23.10 8.11
CA ALA A 497 -4.63 -24.39 7.53
C ALA A 497 -3.11 -24.55 7.44
N PHE A 498 -2.40 -23.47 7.03
CA PHE A 498 -0.94 -23.44 6.96
C PHE A 498 -0.30 -23.61 8.35
N ASP A 499 -0.79 -22.87 9.36
CA ASP A 499 -0.25 -22.95 10.72
C ASP A 499 -0.49 -24.32 11.35
N TRP A 500 -1.68 -24.91 11.10
CA TRP A 500 -1.96 -26.28 11.49
C TRP A 500 -1.01 -27.28 10.79
N ALA A 501 -0.81 -27.16 9.49
CA ALA A 501 0.02 -28.10 8.72
C ALA A 501 1.46 -28.18 9.22
N PHE A 502 2.00 -27.07 9.73
CA PHE A 502 3.35 -27.01 10.32
C PHE A 502 3.35 -27.15 11.86
N SER A 503 2.22 -27.47 12.49
CA SER A 503 2.16 -27.81 13.91
C SER A 503 2.66 -29.24 14.18
N ALA A 504 2.80 -29.61 15.45
CA ALA A 504 3.23 -30.95 15.84
C ALA A 504 2.21 -32.05 15.42
N GLU A 505 0.96 -31.69 15.22
CA GLU A 505 -0.14 -32.59 14.82
C GLU A 505 -0.42 -32.54 13.32
N GLY A 506 0.25 -31.64 12.58
CA GLY A 506 0.01 -31.41 11.17
C GLY A 506 0.87 -32.24 10.23
N SER A 507 0.75 -31.97 8.93
CA SER A 507 1.50 -32.59 7.84
C SER A 507 2.37 -31.55 7.17
N PRO A 508 3.71 -31.53 7.42
CA PRO A 508 4.62 -30.59 6.75
C PRO A 508 4.57 -30.70 5.22
N GLN A 509 4.33 -31.90 4.68
CA GLN A 509 4.18 -32.14 3.26
C GLN A 509 2.99 -31.35 2.68
N LEU A 510 1.85 -31.41 3.36
CA LEU A 510 0.64 -30.64 2.98
C LEU A 510 0.88 -29.12 3.14
N GLY A 511 1.61 -28.71 4.19
CA GLY A 511 2.01 -27.34 4.41
C GLY A 511 2.89 -26.77 3.29
N ILE A 512 3.83 -27.57 2.78
CA ILE A 512 4.66 -27.22 1.62
C ILE A 512 3.80 -27.02 0.38
N THR A 513 2.89 -27.97 0.11
CA THR A 513 2.02 -27.91 -1.08
C THR A 513 1.07 -26.72 -1.01
N LEU A 514 0.47 -26.46 0.16
CA LEU A 514 -0.41 -25.31 0.41
C LEU A 514 0.35 -24.00 0.22
N ALA A 515 1.58 -23.90 0.75
CA ALA A 515 2.45 -22.75 0.54
C ALA A 515 2.73 -22.51 -0.95
N GLY A 516 3.04 -23.59 -1.71
CA GLY A 516 3.30 -23.51 -3.15
C GLY A 516 2.12 -22.99 -3.97
N SER A 517 0.88 -23.27 -3.54
CA SER A 517 -0.32 -22.74 -4.16
C SER A 517 -0.63 -21.30 -3.75
N LEU A 518 -0.21 -20.90 -2.54
CA LEU A 518 -0.53 -19.61 -1.93
C LEU A 518 0.42 -18.48 -2.33
N VAL A 519 1.69 -18.79 -2.60
CA VAL A 519 2.73 -17.76 -2.84
C VAL A 519 2.44 -16.87 -4.05
N GLY A 520 1.83 -17.40 -5.13
CA GLY A 520 1.42 -16.61 -6.29
C GLY A 520 0.40 -15.53 -5.91
N PRO A 521 -0.77 -15.88 -5.37
CA PRO A 521 -1.75 -14.93 -4.86
C PRO A 521 -1.20 -13.89 -3.86
N LEU A 522 -0.29 -14.30 -2.98
CA LEU A 522 0.36 -13.35 -2.04
C LEU A 522 1.22 -12.31 -2.77
N LEU A 523 1.94 -12.70 -3.82
CA LEU A 523 2.72 -11.79 -4.64
C LEU A 523 1.82 -10.83 -5.43
N GLU A 524 0.73 -11.32 -6.02
CA GLU A 524 -0.27 -10.51 -6.73
C GLU A 524 -0.93 -9.46 -5.83
N CYS A 525 -1.16 -9.81 -4.56
CA CYS A 525 -1.67 -8.89 -3.55
C CYS A 525 -0.58 -8.01 -2.92
N SER A 526 0.67 -8.08 -3.38
CA SER A 526 1.81 -7.35 -2.80
C SER A 526 2.09 -7.67 -1.32
N LEU A 527 1.62 -8.83 -0.81
CA LEU A 527 1.86 -9.32 0.56
C LEU A 527 3.25 -9.97 0.70
N LEU A 528 4.29 -9.22 0.34
CA LEU A 528 5.67 -9.72 0.18
C LEU A 528 6.27 -10.29 1.47
N ASP A 529 6.02 -9.66 2.63
CA ASP A 529 6.57 -10.13 3.91
C ASP A 529 5.90 -11.43 4.38
N GLU A 530 4.59 -11.54 4.18
CA GLU A 530 3.85 -12.78 4.43
C GLU A 530 4.31 -13.90 3.48
N CYS A 531 4.45 -13.59 2.18
CA CYS A 531 5.02 -14.51 1.19
C CYS A 531 6.41 -14.99 1.60
N ARG A 532 7.32 -14.07 1.98
CA ARG A 532 8.66 -14.37 2.48
C ARG A 532 8.62 -15.31 3.68
N THR A 533 7.78 -15.02 4.68
CA THR A 533 7.69 -15.77 5.92
C THR A 533 7.19 -17.21 5.66
N ARG A 534 6.11 -17.35 4.90
CA ARG A 534 5.50 -18.65 4.58
C ARG A 534 6.38 -19.49 3.66
N ALA A 535 6.90 -18.89 2.59
CA ALA A 535 7.81 -19.57 1.67
C ALA A 535 9.12 -19.99 2.39
N SER A 536 9.67 -19.17 3.28
CA SER A 536 10.86 -19.54 4.07
C SER A 536 10.58 -20.75 4.97
N ARG A 537 9.41 -20.81 5.63
CA ARG A 537 9.02 -21.94 6.47
C ARG A 537 8.86 -23.23 5.65
N ALA A 538 8.24 -23.13 4.47
CA ALA A 538 8.08 -24.23 3.55
C ALA A 538 9.45 -24.71 3.02
N MET A 539 10.34 -23.81 2.60
CA MET A 539 11.68 -24.15 2.13
C MET A 539 12.53 -24.82 3.21
N ALA A 540 12.47 -24.34 4.46
CA ALA A 540 13.15 -25.00 5.57
C ALA A 540 12.64 -26.43 5.81
N ALA A 541 11.32 -26.66 5.63
CA ALA A 541 10.76 -27.99 5.71
C ALA A 541 11.20 -28.89 4.52
N ILE A 542 11.33 -28.34 3.31
CA ILE A 542 11.87 -29.07 2.14
C ILE A 542 13.32 -29.49 2.39
N GLU A 543 14.15 -28.61 2.92
CA GLU A 543 15.55 -28.90 3.27
C GLU A 543 15.69 -30.04 4.31
N ALA A 544 14.69 -30.23 5.16
CA ALA A 544 14.65 -31.32 6.15
C ALA A 544 14.15 -32.66 5.59
N LEU A 545 13.58 -32.68 4.39
CA LEU A 545 13.04 -33.89 3.74
C LEU A 545 14.10 -34.54 2.81
N PRO A 546 13.97 -35.86 2.53
CA PRO A 546 14.82 -36.49 1.51
C PRO A 546 14.67 -35.82 0.15
N ALA A 547 15.78 -35.70 -0.61
CA ALA A 547 15.76 -35.12 -1.94
C ALA A 547 14.74 -35.84 -2.86
N GLY A 548 13.93 -35.06 -3.57
CA GLY A 548 12.91 -35.59 -4.49
C GLY A 548 11.57 -35.97 -3.82
N SER A 549 11.39 -35.66 -2.51
CA SER A 549 10.12 -35.91 -1.79
C SER A 549 9.03 -34.90 -2.09
N VAL A 550 9.38 -33.77 -2.70
CA VAL A 550 8.46 -32.67 -3.03
C VAL A 550 8.32 -32.56 -4.54
N ASP A 551 7.12 -32.24 -5.00
CA ASP A 551 6.87 -31.98 -6.42
C ASP A 551 7.71 -30.81 -6.93
N ALA A 552 8.36 -31.02 -8.09
CA ALA A 552 9.27 -30.03 -8.68
C ALA A 552 8.58 -28.70 -9.00
N ASN A 553 7.30 -28.73 -9.41
CA ASN A 553 6.52 -27.50 -9.63
C ASN A 553 6.29 -26.73 -8.35
N CYS A 554 5.99 -27.42 -7.24
CA CYS A 554 5.80 -26.78 -5.95
C CYS A 554 7.09 -26.13 -5.45
N GLU A 555 8.23 -26.85 -5.50
CA GLU A 555 9.54 -26.33 -5.13
C GLU A 555 9.92 -25.11 -6.00
N MET A 556 9.69 -25.19 -7.31
CA MET A 556 9.95 -24.13 -8.28
C MET A 556 9.19 -22.83 -7.91
N ARG A 557 7.87 -22.94 -7.68
CA ARG A 557 7.04 -21.79 -7.29
C ARG A 557 7.52 -21.17 -5.99
N LEU A 558 7.84 -22.00 -5.00
CA LEU A 558 8.36 -21.52 -3.69
C LEU A 558 9.70 -20.81 -3.83
N CYS A 559 10.63 -21.37 -4.63
CA CYS A 559 11.92 -20.75 -4.91
C CYS A 559 11.78 -19.41 -5.62
N ALA A 560 10.95 -19.33 -6.66
CA ALA A 560 10.70 -18.10 -7.40
C ALA A 560 10.07 -17.02 -6.51
N ALA A 561 9.02 -17.39 -5.76
CA ALA A 561 8.32 -16.47 -4.89
C ALA A 561 9.19 -15.97 -3.74
N LEU A 562 9.95 -16.84 -3.08
CA LEU A 562 10.87 -16.44 -2.02
C LEU A 562 12.01 -15.58 -2.55
N GLY A 563 12.54 -15.89 -3.74
CA GLY A 563 13.55 -15.07 -4.41
C GLY A 563 13.05 -13.66 -4.71
N CYS A 564 11.83 -13.53 -5.21
CA CYS A 564 11.16 -12.25 -5.43
C CYS A 564 10.94 -11.48 -4.12
N ALA A 565 10.36 -12.13 -3.12
CA ALA A 565 10.07 -11.49 -1.83
C ALA A 565 11.34 -11.01 -1.10
N LEU A 566 12.43 -11.79 -1.12
CA LEU A 566 13.71 -11.40 -0.55
C LEU A 566 14.31 -10.19 -1.25
N LEU A 567 14.27 -10.15 -2.59
CA LEU A 567 14.84 -9.03 -3.36
C LEU A 567 14.19 -7.70 -2.98
N HIS A 568 12.88 -7.68 -2.76
CA HIS A 568 12.14 -6.46 -2.44
C HIS A 568 12.13 -6.11 -0.95
N THR A 569 12.26 -7.07 -0.04
CA THR A 569 12.23 -6.83 1.42
C THR A 569 13.62 -6.66 2.02
N THR A 570 14.54 -7.58 1.72
CA THR A 570 15.88 -7.62 2.34
C THR A 570 17.03 -7.20 1.42
N GLY A 571 16.80 -7.17 0.12
CA GLY A 571 17.79 -6.85 -0.91
C GLY A 571 18.37 -8.10 -1.60
N PRO A 572 19.35 -7.92 -2.52
CA PRO A 572 19.91 -8.98 -3.35
C PRO A 572 20.91 -9.86 -2.60
N VAL A 573 20.43 -10.48 -1.51
CA VAL A 573 21.23 -11.41 -0.74
C VAL A 573 21.60 -12.64 -1.56
N SER A 574 22.74 -13.28 -1.28
CA SER A 574 23.22 -14.47 -2.00
C SER A 574 22.17 -15.59 -2.06
N ARG A 575 21.33 -15.70 -1.04
CA ARG A 575 20.21 -16.66 -0.98
C ARG A 575 19.15 -16.38 -2.06
N ALA A 576 18.86 -15.14 -2.39
CA ALA A 576 17.91 -14.79 -3.46
C ALA A 576 18.40 -15.30 -4.82
N ALA A 577 19.68 -15.09 -5.12
CA ALA A 577 20.31 -15.61 -6.35
C ALA A 577 20.29 -17.14 -6.41
N GLN A 578 20.58 -17.82 -5.29
CA GLN A 578 20.53 -19.30 -5.23
C GLN A 578 19.11 -19.82 -5.49
N LEU A 579 18.10 -19.20 -4.90
CA LEU A 579 16.70 -19.58 -5.09
C LEU A 579 16.27 -19.39 -6.55
N TRP A 580 16.64 -18.28 -7.19
CA TRP A 580 16.34 -18.05 -8.58
C TRP A 580 17.07 -19.04 -9.51
N ARG A 581 18.34 -19.38 -9.22
CA ARG A 581 19.04 -20.42 -9.99
C ARG A 581 18.35 -21.77 -9.82
N ARG A 582 17.91 -22.10 -8.60
CA ARG A 582 17.16 -23.35 -8.36
C ARG A 582 15.81 -23.35 -9.08
N ALA A 583 15.09 -22.24 -9.07
CA ALA A 583 13.84 -22.08 -9.82
C ALA A 583 14.06 -22.26 -11.32
N LEU A 584 15.17 -21.73 -11.88
CA LEU A 584 15.54 -21.89 -13.26
C LEU A 584 15.84 -23.37 -13.64
N GLU A 585 16.61 -24.08 -12.81
CA GLU A 585 16.88 -25.52 -13.00
C GLU A 585 15.58 -26.33 -13.05
N LEU A 586 14.66 -26.04 -12.08
CA LEU A 586 13.40 -26.75 -12.00
C LEU A 586 12.46 -26.39 -13.16
N ALA A 587 12.41 -25.13 -13.59
CA ALA A 587 11.60 -24.69 -14.72
C ALA A 587 12.01 -25.40 -16.02
N VAL A 588 13.31 -25.53 -16.25
CA VAL A 588 13.86 -26.30 -17.39
C VAL A 588 13.52 -27.79 -17.27
N LEU A 589 13.63 -28.36 -16.07
CA LEU A 589 13.34 -29.78 -15.82
C LEU A 589 11.86 -30.11 -16.09
N VAL A 590 10.95 -29.23 -15.64
CA VAL A 590 9.49 -29.40 -15.75
C VAL A 590 8.98 -29.00 -17.14
N GLY A 591 9.73 -28.16 -17.87
CA GLY A 591 9.30 -27.57 -19.15
C GLY A 591 8.33 -26.39 -18.98
N ASP A 592 8.33 -25.72 -17.84
CA ASP A 592 7.49 -24.56 -17.58
C ASP A 592 8.14 -23.29 -18.12
N GLN A 593 7.63 -22.78 -19.23
CA GLN A 593 8.17 -21.62 -19.93
C GLN A 593 7.97 -20.32 -19.14
N ASP A 594 6.84 -20.15 -18.48
CA ASP A 594 6.53 -18.92 -17.73
C ASP A 594 7.50 -18.74 -16.56
N HIS A 595 7.73 -19.82 -15.79
CA HIS A 595 8.72 -19.80 -14.71
C HIS A 595 10.15 -19.74 -15.23
N HIS A 596 10.43 -20.26 -16.42
CA HIS A 596 11.74 -20.13 -17.06
C HIS A 596 12.05 -18.65 -17.35
N PHE A 597 11.12 -17.91 -17.99
CA PHE A 597 11.23 -16.47 -18.20
C PHE A 597 11.31 -15.72 -16.87
N GLY A 598 10.43 -16.04 -15.92
CA GLY A 598 10.42 -15.42 -14.60
C GLY A 598 11.73 -15.59 -13.83
N ALA A 599 12.34 -16.77 -13.88
CA ALA A 599 13.61 -17.06 -13.21
C ALA A 599 14.80 -16.30 -13.85
N LEU A 600 14.84 -16.23 -15.18
CA LEU A 600 15.87 -15.44 -15.89
C LEU A 600 15.73 -13.94 -15.58
N TRP A 601 14.51 -13.42 -15.55
CA TRP A 601 14.24 -12.05 -15.14
C TRP A 601 14.66 -11.80 -13.67
N GLY A 602 14.32 -12.72 -12.76
CA GLY A 602 14.70 -12.63 -11.34
C GLY A 602 16.21 -12.62 -11.12
N LEU A 603 16.95 -13.46 -11.84
CA LEU A 603 18.41 -13.48 -11.83
C LEU A 603 19.00 -12.20 -12.38
N TRP A 604 18.53 -11.74 -13.55
CA TRP A 604 18.96 -10.48 -14.13
C TRP A 604 18.75 -9.29 -13.16
N ASN A 605 17.56 -9.21 -12.55
CA ASN A 605 17.25 -8.11 -11.61
C ASN A 605 18.07 -8.20 -10.32
N THR A 606 18.33 -9.41 -9.81
CA THR A 606 19.18 -9.66 -8.64
C THR A 606 20.63 -9.26 -8.91
N MET A 607 21.16 -9.59 -10.07
CA MET A 607 22.52 -9.21 -10.48
C MET A 607 22.66 -7.71 -10.68
N LEU A 608 21.69 -7.08 -11.30
CA LEU A 608 21.66 -5.61 -11.39
C LEU A 608 21.57 -4.94 -9.99
N ALA A 609 20.81 -5.50 -9.07
CA ALA A 609 20.70 -4.95 -7.72
C ALA A 609 22.01 -5.04 -6.93
N SER A 610 22.88 -6.02 -7.25
CA SER A 610 24.25 -6.12 -6.74
C SER A 610 25.32 -5.44 -7.60
N ALA A 611 24.90 -4.73 -8.68
CA ALA A 611 25.75 -4.10 -9.69
C ALA A 611 26.70 -5.06 -10.45
N ASP A 612 26.40 -6.36 -10.45
CA ASP A 612 27.08 -7.32 -11.33
C ASP A 612 26.50 -7.26 -12.75
N VAL A 613 26.90 -6.20 -13.47
CA VAL A 613 26.40 -5.93 -14.82
C VAL A 613 26.83 -7.02 -15.82
N ARG A 614 27.95 -7.67 -15.58
CA ARG A 614 28.45 -8.74 -16.45
C ARG A 614 27.54 -9.97 -16.39
N GLU A 615 27.26 -10.48 -15.20
CA GLU A 615 26.35 -11.63 -15.02
C GLU A 615 24.92 -11.25 -15.42
N ALA A 616 24.48 -10.01 -15.17
CA ALA A 616 23.19 -9.50 -15.66
C ALA A 616 23.11 -9.53 -17.20
N THR A 617 24.20 -9.20 -17.91
CA THR A 617 24.26 -9.28 -19.39
C THR A 617 24.06 -10.71 -19.88
N GLU A 618 24.67 -11.68 -19.20
CA GLU A 618 24.52 -13.10 -19.54
C GLU A 618 23.06 -13.56 -19.42
N TYR A 619 22.36 -13.17 -18.33
CA TYR A 619 20.94 -13.51 -18.16
C TYR A 619 20.01 -12.75 -19.11
N ALA A 620 20.27 -11.48 -19.41
CA ALA A 620 19.52 -10.74 -20.42
C ALA A 620 19.63 -11.37 -21.81
N THR A 621 20.85 -11.81 -22.18
CA THR A 621 21.10 -12.51 -23.45
C THR A 621 20.38 -13.85 -23.50
N ARG A 622 20.41 -14.65 -22.42
CA ARG A 622 19.69 -15.92 -22.33
C ARG A 622 18.19 -15.71 -22.43
N TYR A 623 17.66 -14.66 -21.77
CA TYR A 623 16.25 -14.29 -21.87
C TYR A 623 15.88 -13.95 -23.32
N GLN A 624 16.73 -13.18 -24.02
CA GLN A 624 16.52 -12.78 -25.40
C GLN A 624 16.52 -14.00 -26.34
N GLN A 625 17.43 -14.96 -26.15
CA GLN A 625 17.46 -16.20 -26.91
C GLN A 625 16.17 -17.00 -26.70
N LEU A 626 15.77 -17.20 -25.44
CA LEU A 626 14.54 -17.92 -25.10
C LEU A 626 13.30 -17.23 -25.70
N ALA A 627 13.24 -15.90 -25.65
CA ALA A 627 12.14 -15.12 -26.22
C ALA A 627 12.07 -15.20 -27.75
N ALA A 628 13.23 -15.32 -28.42
CA ALA A 628 13.27 -15.52 -29.86
C ALA A 628 12.75 -16.90 -30.29
N GLU A 629 13.01 -17.95 -29.50
CA GLU A 629 12.60 -19.31 -29.79
C GLU A 629 11.17 -19.63 -29.38
N HIS A 630 10.74 -19.18 -28.19
CA HIS A 630 9.49 -19.61 -27.55
C HIS A 630 8.60 -18.46 -27.06
N GLY A 631 9.12 -17.21 -27.09
CA GLY A 631 8.41 -16.08 -26.52
C GLY A 631 7.26 -15.57 -27.37
N THR A 632 6.26 -15.01 -26.71
CA THR A 632 5.22 -14.15 -27.30
C THR A 632 5.81 -12.78 -27.66
N GLU A 633 5.01 -11.90 -28.24
CA GLU A 633 5.45 -10.52 -28.52
C GLU A 633 5.82 -9.76 -27.22
N TRP A 634 5.14 -10.07 -26.12
CA TRP A 634 5.44 -9.52 -24.80
C TRP A 634 6.86 -9.87 -24.31
N GLU A 635 7.23 -11.16 -24.33
CA GLU A 635 8.56 -11.61 -23.91
C GLU A 635 9.65 -11.05 -24.82
N ARG A 636 9.39 -10.88 -26.12
CA ARG A 636 10.34 -10.25 -27.04
C ARG A 636 10.60 -8.78 -26.73
N ILE A 637 9.54 -8.02 -26.42
CA ILE A 637 9.66 -6.62 -25.99
C ILE A 637 10.43 -6.56 -24.67
N LEU A 638 10.07 -7.39 -23.71
CA LEU A 638 10.75 -7.41 -22.41
C LEU A 638 12.23 -7.77 -22.55
N ALA A 639 12.58 -8.71 -23.42
CA ALA A 639 13.97 -9.05 -23.73
C ALA A 639 14.77 -7.84 -24.23
N GLU A 640 14.20 -7.07 -25.16
CA GLU A 640 14.83 -5.83 -25.66
C GLU A 640 15.04 -4.82 -24.54
N ILE A 641 14.07 -4.68 -23.62
CA ILE A 641 14.17 -3.78 -22.47
C ILE A 641 15.28 -4.21 -21.52
N LEU A 642 15.37 -5.52 -21.18
CA LEU A 642 16.42 -6.03 -20.29
C LEU A 642 17.81 -5.76 -20.85
N VAL A 643 18.02 -6.05 -22.13
CA VAL A 643 19.29 -5.80 -22.84
C VAL A 643 19.59 -4.29 -22.84
N ALA A 644 18.60 -3.44 -23.18
CA ALA A 644 18.79 -2.00 -23.25
C ALA A 644 19.15 -1.37 -21.88
N ILE A 645 18.51 -1.81 -20.79
CA ILE A 645 18.86 -1.36 -19.45
C ILE A 645 20.29 -1.77 -19.08
N THR A 646 20.69 -2.98 -19.46
CA THR A 646 22.04 -3.48 -19.21
C THR A 646 23.07 -2.67 -20.02
N HIS A 647 22.79 -2.35 -21.29
CA HIS A 647 23.60 -1.45 -22.11
C HIS A 647 23.75 -0.05 -21.48
N HIS A 648 22.67 0.50 -20.90
CA HIS A 648 22.75 1.77 -20.17
C HIS A 648 23.72 1.69 -18.98
N CYS A 649 23.68 0.59 -18.20
CA CYS A 649 24.60 0.37 -17.08
C CYS A 649 26.08 0.28 -17.55
N LEU A 650 26.33 -0.21 -18.78
CA LEU A 650 27.64 -0.29 -19.41
C LEU A 650 28.09 1.05 -20.05
N GLY A 651 27.28 2.11 -19.98
CA GLY A 651 27.60 3.42 -20.60
C GLY A 651 27.19 3.56 -22.07
N MET A 652 26.51 2.57 -22.65
CA MET A 652 26.05 2.57 -24.05
C MET A 652 24.69 3.28 -24.18
N HIS A 653 24.65 4.56 -23.78
CA HIS A 653 23.38 5.30 -23.57
C HIS A 653 22.56 5.46 -24.83
N GLU A 654 23.19 5.76 -25.96
CA GLU A 654 22.48 6.00 -27.23
C GLU A 654 21.81 4.71 -27.74
N GLN A 655 22.52 3.60 -27.69
CA GLN A 655 21.97 2.31 -28.07
C GLN A 655 20.80 1.90 -27.17
N ALA A 656 20.97 2.10 -25.85
CA ALA A 656 19.90 1.85 -24.89
C ALA A 656 18.68 2.73 -25.17
N ARG A 657 18.85 4.02 -25.45
CA ARG A 657 17.76 4.96 -25.77
C ARG A 657 16.95 4.49 -26.96
N VAL A 658 17.61 4.18 -28.07
CA VAL A 658 16.93 3.73 -29.31
C VAL A 658 16.10 2.46 -29.05
N SER A 659 16.68 1.48 -28.37
CA SER A 659 15.98 0.22 -28.05
C SER A 659 14.80 0.44 -27.10
N LEU A 660 14.95 1.32 -26.10
CA LEU A 660 13.87 1.60 -25.15
C LEU A 660 12.71 2.40 -25.77
N GLU A 661 13.02 3.38 -26.65
CA GLU A 661 11.99 4.11 -27.39
C GLU A 661 11.21 3.19 -28.33
N HIS A 662 11.90 2.30 -29.06
CA HIS A 662 11.27 1.27 -29.89
C HIS A 662 10.40 0.30 -29.05
N GLY A 663 10.94 -0.17 -27.93
CA GLY A 663 10.18 -1.02 -26.99
C GLY A 663 8.92 -0.35 -26.45
N LEU A 664 8.99 0.98 -26.16
CA LEU A 664 7.85 1.75 -25.71
C LEU A 664 6.75 1.88 -26.77
N GLU A 665 7.13 2.08 -28.05
CA GLU A 665 6.18 2.12 -29.18
C GLU A 665 5.47 0.79 -29.37
N ARG A 666 6.21 -0.33 -29.32
CA ARG A 666 5.65 -1.66 -29.43
C ARG A 666 4.75 -2.02 -28.26
N LEU A 667 5.15 -1.64 -27.04
CA LEU A 667 4.35 -1.86 -25.83
C LEU A 667 3.02 -1.08 -25.91
N ALA A 668 3.02 0.14 -26.46
CA ALA A 668 1.81 0.91 -26.67
C ALA A 668 0.87 0.29 -27.72
N ALA A 669 1.39 -0.49 -28.66
CA ALA A 669 0.60 -1.16 -29.68
C ALA A 669 -0.10 -2.46 -29.19
N LEU A 670 0.36 -3.05 -28.06
CA LEU A 670 -0.22 -4.26 -27.49
C LEU A 670 -1.58 -4.06 -26.80
N HIS A 671 -2.02 -2.79 -26.57
CA HIS A 671 -3.29 -2.45 -25.92
C HIS A 671 -3.56 -3.27 -24.65
N ASP A 672 -4.66 -4.05 -24.59
CA ASP A 672 -5.12 -4.79 -23.41
C ASP A 672 -4.49 -6.20 -23.25
N ASP A 673 -3.64 -6.64 -24.17
CA ASP A 673 -3.01 -7.98 -24.17
C ASP A 673 -1.73 -8.06 -23.28
N VAL A 674 -1.55 -7.11 -22.38
CA VAL A 674 -0.42 -7.11 -21.43
C VAL A 674 -0.72 -8.12 -20.32
N PRO A 675 0.07 -9.21 -20.17
CA PRO A 675 -0.12 -10.15 -19.08
C PRO A 675 0.05 -9.43 -17.73
N ARG A 676 -0.94 -9.47 -16.86
CA ARG A 676 -0.82 -9.02 -15.46
C ARG A 676 -0.11 -10.10 -14.64
N SER A 677 1.08 -10.50 -15.06
CA SER A 677 1.95 -11.36 -14.27
C SER A 677 2.59 -10.48 -13.19
N GLY A 678 2.68 -10.93 -11.94
CA GLY A 678 3.24 -10.17 -10.80
C GLY A 678 4.64 -9.54 -10.97
N LEU A 679 5.05 -9.30 -12.22
CA LEU A 679 6.22 -8.52 -12.62
C LEU A 679 5.87 -7.03 -12.65
N PRO A 680 6.82 -6.15 -12.26
CA PRO A 680 6.61 -4.71 -12.34
C PRO A 680 6.34 -4.25 -13.77
N ASP A 681 5.46 -3.24 -13.94
CA ASP A 681 5.13 -2.66 -15.24
C ASP A 681 6.42 -2.23 -16.01
N PRO A 682 6.70 -2.78 -17.20
CA PRO A 682 7.89 -2.45 -18.01
C PRO A 682 8.00 -0.96 -18.34
N PHE A 683 6.87 -0.27 -18.43
CA PHE A 683 6.81 1.18 -18.61
C PHE A 683 7.65 1.94 -17.57
N ILE A 684 7.67 1.44 -16.32
CA ILE A 684 8.45 2.01 -15.22
C ILE A 684 9.95 1.94 -15.50
N PHE A 685 10.40 0.76 -15.92
CA PHE A 685 11.83 0.53 -16.24
C PHE A 685 12.26 1.31 -17.46
N ILE A 686 11.44 1.35 -18.50
CA ILE A 686 11.70 2.10 -19.74
C ILE A 686 11.84 3.60 -19.41
N ASN A 687 10.79 4.21 -18.86
CA ASN A 687 10.78 5.65 -18.64
C ASN A 687 11.77 6.08 -17.55
N GLY A 688 11.99 5.28 -16.52
CA GLY A 688 13.01 5.54 -15.52
C GLY A 688 14.42 5.56 -16.09
N THR A 689 14.71 4.64 -17.02
CA THR A 689 16.00 4.58 -17.70
C THR A 689 16.13 5.69 -18.74
N LEU A 690 15.09 5.95 -19.54
CA LEU A 690 15.07 7.07 -20.49
C LEU A 690 15.22 8.42 -19.80
N ALA A 691 14.63 8.60 -18.59
CA ALA A 691 14.81 9.83 -17.83
C ALA A 691 16.28 10.05 -17.43
N ARG A 692 16.97 9.00 -16.98
CA ARG A 692 18.41 9.08 -16.69
C ARG A 692 19.25 9.37 -17.93
N ILE A 693 18.96 8.68 -19.04
CA ILE A 693 19.64 8.92 -20.32
C ILE A 693 19.41 10.37 -20.79
N ALA A 694 18.17 10.87 -20.72
CA ALA A 694 17.84 12.24 -21.09
C ALA A 694 18.62 13.28 -20.28
N TRP A 695 18.73 13.07 -18.95
CA TRP A 695 19.56 13.92 -18.11
C TRP A 695 21.03 13.85 -18.51
N LEU A 696 21.59 12.65 -18.68
CA LEU A 696 22.99 12.46 -19.10
C LEU A 696 23.29 13.15 -20.44
N GLN A 697 22.33 13.18 -21.36
CA GLN A 697 22.45 13.85 -22.67
C GLN A 697 22.15 15.35 -22.63
N GLY A 698 22.00 15.96 -21.44
CA GLY A 698 21.79 17.40 -21.29
C GLY A 698 20.37 17.91 -21.52
N ARG A 699 19.35 17.02 -21.28
CA ARG A 699 17.91 17.35 -21.40
C ARG A 699 17.18 17.20 -20.06
N PRO A 700 17.51 18.01 -19.01
CA PRO A 700 16.97 17.85 -17.66
C PRO A 700 15.46 18.04 -17.58
N ASP A 701 14.86 18.99 -18.34
CA ASP A 701 13.42 19.24 -18.32
C ASP A 701 12.63 18.06 -18.88
N TYR A 702 13.14 17.44 -19.93
CA TYR A 702 12.55 16.25 -20.50
C TYR A 702 12.68 15.05 -19.54
N ALA A 703 13.83 14.92 -18.86
CA ALA A 703 14.02 13.92 -17.83
C ALA A 703 12.99 14.05 -16.70
N MET A 704 12.79 15.26 -16.17
CA MET A 704 11.79 15.51 -15.12
C MET A 704 10.35 15.33 -15.59
N THR A 705 10.06 15.56 -16.86
CA THR A 705 8.75 15.24 -17.47
C THR A 705 8.50 13.73 -17.47
N LEU A 706 9.49 12.91 -17.85
CA LEU A 706 9.41 11.45 -17.79
C LEU A 706 9.25 10.94 -16.36
N VAL A 707 9.99 11.51 -15.40
CA VAL A 707 9.86 11.22 -13.97
C VAL A 707 8.43 11.43 -13.51
N LYS A 708 7.87 12.61 -13.79
CA LYS A 708 6.50 12.94 -13.39
C LYS A 708 5.48 11.97 -13.99
N ARG A 709 5.56 11.69 -15.30
CA ARG A 709 4.68 10.72 -15.97
C ARG A 709 4.75 9.33 -15.33
N THR A 710 5.97 8.89 -14.98
CA THR A 710 6.18 7.58 -14.37
C THR A 710 5.59 7.52 -12.96
N VAL A 711 5.82 8.55 -12.14
CA VAL A 711 5.26 8.63 -10.78
C VAL A 711 3.74 8.73 -10.80
N ASP A 712 3.15 9.53 -11.72
CA ASP A 712 1.71 9.71 -11.82
C ASP A 712 1.01 8.42 -12.27
N ARG A 713 1.64 7.62 -13.16
CA ARG A 713 1.12 6.31 -13.58
C ARG A 713 1.09 5.32 -12.42
N VAL A 714 2.18 5.17 -11.69
CA VAL A 714 2.28 4.22 -10.57
C VAL A 714 1.35 4.57 -9.41
N ARG A 715 1.06 5.86 -9.19
CA ARG A 715 0.07 6.28 -8.18
C ARG A 715 -1.37 5.86 -8.47
N GLY A 716 -1.69 5.57 -9.72
CA GLY A 716 -3.00 5.06 -10.14
C GLY A 716 -3.14 3.55 -10.03
N ASP A 717 -2.03 2.82 -9.98
CA ASP A 717 -1.98 1.36 -9.90
C ASP A 717 -1.73 0.91 -8.45
N THR A 718 -2.29 -0.22 -8.07
CA THR A 718 -2.21 -0.78 -6.71
C THR A 718 -0.85 -1.42 -6.37
N LEU A 719 0.14 -1.40 -7.28
CA LEU A 719 1.45 -2.04 -7.11
C LEU A 719 2.45 -1.15 -6.36
N GLU A 720 2.42 -1.18 -5.05
CA GLU A 720 3.21 -0.36 -4.13
C GLU A 720 4.74 -0.56 -4.15
N PRO A 721 5.31 -1.76 -4.39
CA PRO A 721 6.76 -1.92 -4.54
C PRO A 721 7.34 -1.11 -5.70
N SER A 722 6.58 -0.97 -6.78
CA SER A 722 6.96 -0.20 -7.96
C SER A 722 7.09 1.30 -7.67
N LEU A 723 6.21 1.84 -6.83
CA LEU A 723 6.30 3.26 -6.42
C LEU A 723 7.56 3.52 -5.61
N SER A 724 7.88 2.67 -4.62
CA SER A 724 9.11 2.79 -3.82
C SER A 724 10.36 2.72 -4.71
N HIS A 725 10.38 1.80 -5.68
CA HIS A 725 11.47 1.68 -6.64
C HIS A 725 11.62 2.96 -7.49
N VAL A 726 10.54 3.45 -8.11
CA VAL A 726 10.59 4.68 -8.94
C VAL A 726 11.05 5.88 -8.14
N LEU A 727 10.54 6.06 -6.94
CA LEU A 727 10.91 7.18 -6.08
C LEU A 727 12.39 7.10 -5.66
N ALA A 728 12.85 5.92 -5.23
CA ALA A 728 14.21 5.73 -4.73
C ALA A 728 15.27 5.85 -5.84
N VAL A 729 15.07 5.17 -6.99
CA VAL A 729 16.14 5.05 -7.98
C VAL A 729 15.99 5.96 -9.20
N VAL A 730 14.86 6.66 -9.35
CA VAL A 730 14.62 7.57 -10.49
C VAL A 730 14.29 8.98 -10.02
N ALA A 731 13.17 9.15 -9.29
CA ALA A 731 12.60 10.47 -9.08
C ALA A 731 13.45 11.35 -8.14
N VAL A 732 13.84 10.82 -6.97
CA VAL A 732 14.67 11.58 -6.02
C VAL A 732 16.06 11.85 -6.56
N PRO A 733 16.81 10.84 -7.08
CA PRO A 733 18.14 11.10 -7.62
C PRO A 733 18.14 12.14 -8.74
N LEU A 734 17.22 12.05 -9.70
CA LEU A 734 17.15 13.00 -10.80
C LEU A 734 16.74 14.40 -10.34
N ALA A 735 15.80 14.54 -9.40
CA ALA A 735 15.45 15.82 -8.81
C ALA A 735 16.65 16.48 -8.11
N LEU A 736 17.45 15.69 -7.37
CA LEU A 736 18.69 16.19 -6.76
C LEU A 736 19.75 16.59 -7.81
N MET A 737 19.91 15.79 -8.86
CA MET A 737 20.87 16.04 -9.94
C MET A 737 20.50 17.26 -10.79
N THR A 738 19.21 17.58 -10.93
CA THR A 738 18.72 18.77 -11.63
C THR A 738 18.65 20.00 -10.74
N GLY A 739 18.90 19.87 -9.44
CA GLY A 739 18.82 20.98 -8.48
C GLY A 739 17.40 21.32 -8.03
N ASP A 740 16.37 20.52 -8.40
CA ASP A 740 15.00 20.73 -7.96
C ASP A 740 14.79 20.14 -6.55
N VAL A 741 15.28 20.86 -5.54
CA VAL A 741 15.21 20.46 -4.13
C VAL A 741 13.77 20.30 -3.66
N LEU A 742 12.82 21.10 -4.16
CA LEU A 742 11.42 21.02 -3.77
C LEU A 742 10.76 19.72 -4.29
N ALA A 743 11.06 19.31 -5.50
CA ALA A 743 10.62 18.03 -6.03
C ALA A 743 11.27 16.87 -5.27
N ALA A 744 12.57 16.97 -4.97
CA ALA A 744 13.28 15.96 -4.18
C ALA A 744 12.65 15.77 -2.79
N ASP A 745 12.37 16.84 -2.05
CA ASP A 745 11.72 16.79 -0.73
C ASP A 745 10.33 16.15 -0.79
N ARG A 746 9.54 16.50 -1.80
CA ARG A 746 8.22 15.91 -2.01
C ARG A 746 8.32 14.40 -2.28
N TYR A 747 9.23 13.97 -3.16
CA TYR A 747 9.40 12.55 -3.48
C TYR A 747 10.00 11.76 -2.30
N LEU A 748 10.93 12.34 -1.55
CA LEU A 748 11.50 11.76 -0.33
C LEU A 748 10.44 11.55 0.75
N SER A 749 9.55 12.52 0.97
CA SER A 749 8.45 12.41 1.91
C SER A 749 7.52 11.24 1.58
N ILE A 750 7.17 11.08 0.29
CA ILE A 750 6.35 9.96 -0.18
C ILE A 750 7.10 8.64 0.00
N LEU A 751 8.38 8.58 -0.41
CA LEU A 751 9.21 7.38 -0.27
C LEU A 751 9.31 6.93 1.20
N ARG A 752 9.57 7.86 2.13
CA ARG A 752 9.65 7.55 3.56
C ARG A 752 8.34 6.95 4.10
N SER A 753 7.21 7.50 3.70
CA SER A 753 5.90 6.95 4.05
C SER A 753 5.74 5.51 3.54
N GLN A 754 6.10 5.26 2.27
CA GLN A 754 5.99 3.95 1.64
C GLN A 754 6.88 2.90 2.34
N VAL A 755 8.17 3.19 2.51
CA VAL A 755 9.12 2.24 3.10
C VAL A 755 8.84 1.93 4.57
N THR A 756 8.24 2.88 5.29
CA THR A 756 7.82 2.68 6.69
C THR A 756 6.58 1.79 6.75
N LEU A 757 5.62 2.03 5.86
CA LEU A 757 4.38 1.27 5.75
C LEU A 757 4.63 -0.20 5.42
N HIS A 758 5.52 -0.47 4.46
CA HIS A 758 5.68 -1.80 3.86
C HIS A 758 6.87 -2.61 4.39
N ARG A 759 7.60 -2.11 5.37
CA ARG A 759 8.85 -2.71 5.93
C ARG A 759 9.87 -3.11 4.83
N PHE A 760 10.00 -2.29 3.82
CA PHE A 760 11.03 -2.49 2.80
C PHE A 760 12.38 -2.01 3.33
N ASP A 761 13.08 -2.87 4.08
CA ASP A 761 14.31 -2.49 4.78
C ASP A 761 15.37 -1.92 3.84
N VAL A 762 15.57 -2.55 2.67
CA VAL A 762 16.55 -2.07 1.70
C VAL A 762 16.19 -0.67 1.16
N TRP A 763 14.92 -0.41 0.89
CA TRP A 763 14.47 0.90 0.41
C TRP A 763 14.45 1.94 1.52
N ARG A 764 14.30 1.55 2.79
CA ARG A 764 14.43 2.44 3.94
C ARG A 764 15.86 2.95 4.08
N GLU A 765 16.84 2.04 4.02
CA GLU A 765 18.26 2.41 4.09
C GLU A 765 18.67 3.27 2.88
N TYR A 766 18.16 2.95 1.68
CA TYR A 766 18.37 3.78 0.49
C TYR A 766 17.73 5.17 0.63
N CYS A 767 16.53 5.25 1.19
CA CYS A 767 15.84 6.51 1.50
C CYS A 767 16.65 7.36 2.49
N ASP A 768 17.24 6.76 3.52
CA ASP A 768 18.09 7.45 4.49
C ASP A 768 19.34 8.00 3.81
N CYS A 769 19.99 7.26 2.91
CA CYS A 769 21.09 7.76 2.08
C CYS A 769 20.67 8.98 1.26
N LEU A 770 19.51 8.97 0.64
CA LEU A 770 19.02 10.08 -0.20
C LEU A 770 18.69 11.34 0.63
N TYR A 771 18.15 11.18 1.84
CA TYR A 771 17.95 12.33 2.75
C TYR A 771 19.28 12.98 3.11
N VAL A 772 20.27 12.15 3.45
CA VAL A 772 21.59 12.68 3.79
C VAL A 772 22.29 13.30 2.58
N LEU A 773 22.15 12.72 1.38
CA LEU A 773 22.66 13.33 0.15
C LEU A 773 22.06 14.72 -0.08
N ARG A 774 20.74 14.87 0.09
CA ARG A 774 20.07 16.16 0.01
C ARG A 774 20.67 17.18 0.99
N ASP A 775 20.87 16.77 2.25
CA ASP A 775 21.42 17.64 3.29
C ASP A 775 22.89 18.03 2.99
N THR A 776 23.66 17.10 2.44
CA THR A 776 25.04 17.36 1.99
C THR A 776 25.10 18.39 0.87
N LEU A 777 24.22 18.26 -0.12
CA LEU A 777 24.09 19.23 -1.21
C LEU A 777 23.58 20.60 -0.73
N GLY A 778 22.79 20.62 0.36
CA GLY A 778 22.31 21.83 1.04
C GLY A 778 23.35 22.53 1.94
N GLY A 779 24.60 22.05 2.02
CA GLY A 779 25.68 22.68 2.78
C GLY A 779 25.84 22.18 4.23
N TYR A 780 25.13 21.12 4.65
CA TYR A 780 25.23 20.54 6.00
C TYR A 780 26.16 19.31 6.08
N GLY A 781 27.14 19.19 5.17
CA GLY A 781 27.97 18.00 4.94
C GLY A 781 28.63 17.40 6.17
N ASP A 782 29.24 18.23 7.05
CA ASP A 782 30.01 17.75 8.20
C ASP A 782 29.17 16.99 9.24
N ARG A 783 27.88 17.35 9.40
CA ARG A 783 26.96 16.71 10.34
C ARG A 783 26.29 15.47 9.77
N ALA A 784 26.17 15.43 8.45
CA ALA A 784 25.46 14.38 7.71
C ALA A 784 26.36 13.18 7.39
N LEU A 785 27.68 13.35 7.31
CA LEU A 785 28.64 12.33 6.89
C LEU A 785 28.56 11.01 7.70
N PRO A 786 28.55 10.99 9.05
CA PRO A 786 28.48 9.72 9.78
C PRO A 786 27.22 8.93 9.50
N GLN A 787 26.10 9.62 9.23
CA GLN A 787 24.83 8.99 8.91
C GLN A 787 24.85 8.40 7.49
N LEU A 788 25.48 9.10 6.52
CA LEU A 788 25.66 8.62 5.17
C LEU A 788 26.56 7.38 5.13
N GLU A 789 27.67 7.39 5.87
CA GLU A 789 28.57 6.24 5.99
C GLU A 789 27.81 5.03 6.53
N ALA A 790 27.09 5.19 7.65
CA ALA A 790 26.35 4.10 8.28
C ALA A 790 25.26 3.52 7.34
N ALA A 791 24.52 4.37 6.62
CA ALA A 791 23.46 3.94 5.71
C ALA A 791 24.03 3.25 4.45
N LEU A 792 25.13 3.76 3.90
CA LEU A 792 25.83 3.12 2.78
C LEU A 792 26.42 1.76 3.18
N ASP A 793 27.06 1.67 4.34
CA ASP A 793 27.62 0.43 4.83
C ASP A 793 26.54 -0.62 5.09
N ALA A 794 25.37 -0.21 5.58
CA ALA A 794 24.21 -1.10 5.73
C ALA A 794 23.69 -1.64 4.40
N LEU A 795 23.59 -0.81 3.34
CA LEU A 795 23.20 -1.24 2.00
C LEU A 795 24.22 -2.21 1.40
N LEU A 796 25.50 -1.87 1.49
CA LEU A 796 26.57 -2.72 0.97
C LEU A 796 26.66 -4.07 1.69
N ALA A 797 26.43 -4.10 3.01
CA ALA A 797 26.37 -5.33 3.80
C ALA A 797 25.23 -6.25 3.36
N ARG A 798 24.13 -5.70 2.80
CA ARG A 798 23.03 -6.46 2.20
C ARG A 798 23.30 -6.90 0.77
N GLY A 799 24.46 -6.53 0.19
CA GLY A 799 24.81 -6.79 -1.20
C GLY A 799 24.11 -5.86 -2.20
N PHE A 800 23.43 -4.81 -1.73
CA PHE A 800 22.78 -3.84 -2.61
C PHE A 800 23.80 -2.78 -3.06
N SER A 801 24.08 -2.74 -4.35
CA SER A 801 25.06 -1.81 -4.96
C SER A 801 24.49 -0.99 -6.12
N ARG A 802 23.25 -1.27 -6.52
CA ARG A 802 22.61 -0.62 -7.68
C ARG A 802 22.49 0.89 -7.49
N LEU A 803 23.00 1.64 -8.47
CA LEU A 803 22.90 3.10 -8.56
C LEU A 803 23.51 3.84 -7.36
N LEU A 804 24.45 3.22 -6.63
CA LEU A 804 25.14 3.84 -5.51
C LEU A 804 26.28 4.78 -5.93
N GLY A 805 26.70 4.79 -7.20
CA GLY A 805 27.82 5.60 -7.69
C GLY A 805 27.77 7.06 -7.23
N PRO A 806 26.66 7.80 -7.44
CA PRO A 806 26.55 9.20 -6.99
C PRO A 806 26.60 9.37 -5.46
N LEU A 807 26.06 8.42 -4.69
CA LEU A 807 26.07 8.44 -3.23
C LEU A 807 27.49 8.20 -2.69
N LEU A 808 28.20 7.24 -3.28
CA LEU A 808 29.61 6.96 -2.92
C LEU A 808 30.52 8.12 -3.31
N ALA A 809 30.28 8.75 -4.47
CA ALA A 809 30.99 9.96 -4.89
C ALA A 809 30.79 11.11 -3.88
N ALA A 810 29.54 11.41 -3.50
CA ALA A 810 29.22 12.44 -2.52
C ALA A 810 29.81 12.15 -1.14
N CYS A 811 29.74 10.90 -0.67
CA CYS A 811 30.36 10.48 0.59
C CYS A 811 31.88 10.69 0.57
N SER A 812 32.55 10.30 -0.53
CA SER A 812 33.99 10.45 -0.68
C SER A 812 34.43 11.91 -0.75
N GLN A 813 33.65 12.74 -1.42
CA GLN A 813 33.88 14.18 -1.46
C GLN A 813 33.76 14.82 -0.05
N ALA A 814 32.76 14.41 0.73
CA ALA A 814 32.57 14.87 2.11
C ALA A 814 33.69 14.36 3.03
N LEU A 815 34.15 13.13 2.88
CA LEU A 815 35.31 12.57 3.60
C LEU A 815 36.57 13.41 3.34
N ALA A 816 36.83 13.76 2.07
CA ALA A 816 37.97 14.56 1.69
C ALA A 816 37.89 15.97 2.30
N ALA A 817 36.72 16.61 2.28
CA ALA A 817 36.51 17.90 2.92
C ALA A 817 36.76 17.89 4.43
N CYS A 818 36.50 16.73 5.09
CA CYS A 818 36.84 16.51 6.51
C CYS A 818 38.32 16.10 6.74
N GLY A 819 39.18 16.06 5.73
CA GLY A 819 40.58 15.65 5.83
C GLY A 819 40.83 14.15 5.87
N ARG A 820 39.79 13.29 5.70
CA ARG A 820 39.90 11.82 5.65
C ARG A 820 40.21 11.36 4.20
N ILE A 821 41.34 11.86 3.65
CA ILE A 821 41.72 11.70 2.24
C ILE A 821 41.91 10.24 1.82
N GLU A 822 42.67 9.48 2.60
CA GLU A 822 42.95 8.06 2.28
C GLU A 822 41.70 7.20 2.28
N GLU A 823 40.75 7.47 3.17
CA GLU A 823 39.46 6.77 3.20
C GLU A 823 38.60 7.15 2.00
N ALA A 824 38.58 8.42 1.60
CA ALA A 824 37.90 8.89 0.41
C ALA A 824 38.45 8.22 -0.85
N ARG A 825 39.78 8.14 -0.96
CA ARG A 825 40.49 7.49 -2.08
C ARG A 825 40.18 6.00 -2.17
N ALA A 826 40.26 5.29 -1.03
CA ALA A 826 39.96 3.88 -0.95
C ALA A 826 38.49 3.57 -1.32
N ARG A 827 37.55 4.38 -0.85
CA ARG A 827 36.11 4.24 -1.17
C ARG A 827 35.82 4.46 -2.66
N LEU A 828 36.44 5.45 -3.29
CA LEU A 828 36.32 5.68 -4.73
C LEU A 828 36.94 4.57 -5.56
N ALA A 829 38.11 4.04 -5.16
CA ALA A 829 38.74 2.92 -5.84
C ALA A 829 37.87 1.66 -5.80
N ASP A 830 37.25 1.37 -4.64
CA ASP A 830 36.30 0.29 -4.49
C ASP A 830 35.03 0.52 -5.35
N ALA A 831 34.52 1.77 -5.35
CA ALA A 831 33.36 2.15 -6.18
C ALA A 831 33.61 2.00 -7.68
N LEU A 832 34.79 2.36 -8.19
CA LEU A 832 35.16 2.16 -9.59
C LEU A 832 35.20 0.66 -9.99
N GLY A 833 35.47 -0.23 -9.03
CA GLY A 833 35.45 -1.69 -9.25
C GLY A 833 34.08 -2.33 -9.16
N ARG A 834 33.12 -1.72 -8.43
CA ARG A 834 31.81 -2.32 -8.11
C ARG A 834 30.61 -1.68 -8.79
N CYS A 835 30.65 -0.35 -9.03
CA CYS A 835 29.49 0.37 -9.59
C CYS A 835 29.38 0.18 -11.09
N GLU A 836 28.18 0.47 -11.60
CA GLU A 836 27.90 0.48 -13.02
C GLU A 836 28.83 1.46 -13.76
N GLN A 837 29.29 1.08 -14.92
CA GLN A 837 30.25 1.86 -15.72
C GLN A 837 29.74 3.24 -16.10
N MET A 838 28.43 3.42 -16.19
CA MET A 838 27.83 4.73 -16.47
C MET A 838 28.18 5.81 -15.44
N PHE A 839 28.60 5.44 -14.22
CA PHE A 839 29.04 6.36 -13.17
C PHE A 839 30.56 6.58 -13.12
N ALA A 840 31.35 5.83 -13.88
CA ALA A 840 32.79 5.96 -13.89
C ALA A 840 33.28 7.41 -14.13
N PRO A 841 32.67 8.23 -15.02
CA PRO A 841 33.06 9.62 -15.19
C PRO A 841 32.94 10.46 -13.91
N GLU A 842 31.85 10.31 -13.16
CA GLU A 842 31.61 11.05 -11.93
C GLU A 842 32.57 10.61 -10.81
N LEU A 843 32.79 9.31 -10.70
CA LEU A 843 33.76 8.76 -9.73
C LEU A 843 35.17 9.27 -10.00
N TRP A 844 35.63 9.30 -11.26
CA TRP A 844 36.89 9.88 -11.65
C TRP A 844 36.95 11.39 -11.40
N ARG A 845 35.86 12.11 -11.66
CA ARG A 845 35.78 13.56 -11.37
C ARG A 845 35.98 13.82 -9.87
N VAL A 846 35.28 13.05 -9.02
CA VAL A 846 35.41 13.20 -7.56
C VAL A 846 36.78 12.75 -7.07
N MET A 847 37.39 11.71 -7.66
CA MET A 847 38.77 11.34 -7.39
C MET A 847 39.72 12.54 -7.63
N GLY A 848 39.55 13.27 -8.73
CA GLY A 848 40.32 14.51 -9.00
C GLY A 848 40.07 15.59 -7.94
N ILE A 849 38.84 15.72 -7.42
CA ILE A 849 38.55 16.65 -6.31
C ILE A 849 39.26 16.21 -5.03
N VAL A 850 39.29 14.91 -4.70
CA VAL A 850 40.00 14.35 -3.52
C VAL A 850 41.50 14.67 -3.63
N GLU A 851 42.13 14.52 -4.81
CA GLU A 851 43.52 14.87 -5.02
C GLU A 851 43.77 16.37 -4.79
N LEU A 852 42.84 17.28 -5.17
CA LEU A 852 42.94 18.69 -4.90
C LEU A 852 42.79 19.06 -3.43
N GLU A 853 41.96 18.34 -2.67
CA GLU A 853 41.87 18.54 -1.21
C GLU A 853 43.14 18.06 -0.51
N ASP A 854 43.74 16.95 -0.96
CA ASP A 854 45.06 16.50 -0.48
C ASP A 854 46.12 17.54 -0.70
N ALA A 855 46.17 18.15 -1.90
CA ALA A 855 47.06 19.26 -2.20
C ALA A 855 46.89 20.48 -1.26
N ARG A 856 45.67 20.75 -0.82
CA ARG A 856 45.37 21.84 0.14
C ARG A 856 45.84 21.55 1.56
N HIS A 857 45.73 20.28 2.02
CA HIS A 857 46.16 19.89 3.35
C HIS A 857 47.66 19.78 3.50
N MET A 858 48.39 19.55 2.42
CA MET A 858 49.87 19.40 2.41
C MET A 858 50.68 20.73 2.40
N HIS A 859 50.21 21.79 3.01
CA HIS A 859 50.83 23.10 2.98
C HIS A 859 52.30 23.04 3.30
N ALA A 860 53.16 23.55 2.31
CA ALA A 860 54.59 23.91 2.40
C ALA A 860 55.65 22.83 2.12
N GLY A 861 55.62 22.17 0.94
CA GLY A 861 56.80 21.40 0.53
C GLY A 861 56.67 20.60 -0.77
N GLY A 862 56.73 21.26 -1.94
CA GLY A 862 57.13 20.58 -3.21
C GLY A 862 56.26 19.44 -3.78
N ARG A 863 55.25 18.97 -3.08
CA ARG A 863 54.36 17.87 -3.49
C ARG A 863 52.99 18.34 -3.99
N SER A 864 52.66 19.64 -3.91
CA SER A 864 51.38 20.19 -4.38
C SER A 864 51.20 19.97 -5.88
N ASP A 865 52.28 20.14 -6.67
CA ASP A 865 52.28 20.03 -8.12
C ASP A 865 51.98 18.61 -8.58
N THR A 866 52.39 17.57 -7.82
CA THR A 866 52.09 16.15 -8.15
C THR A 866 50.61 15.80 -7.96
N HIS A 867 49.97 16.31 -6.94
CA HIS A 867 48.53 16.06 -6.67
C HIS A 867 47.65 16.84 -7.65
N GLU A 868 48.06 18.08 -8.02
CA GLU A 868 47.34 18.84 -9.04
C GLU A 868 47.45 18.18 -10.43
N GLU A 869 48.58 17.56 -10.77
CA GLU A 869 48.73 16.77 -11.98
C GLU A 869 47.92 15.49 -11.95
N SER A 870 47.90 14.78 -10.81
CA SER A 870 46.99 13.63 -10.58
C SER A 870 45.54 14.04 -10.75
N ALA A 871 45.11 15.17 -10.18
CA ALA A 871 43.77 15.69 -10.32
C ALA A 871 43.40 15.97 -11.78
N ARG A 872 44.36 16.59 -12.51
CA ARG A 872 44.20 16.84 -13.95
C ARG A 872 43.96 15.57 -14.73
N GLN A 873 44.77 14.55 -14.51
CA GLN A 873 44.63 13.20 -15.16
C GLN A 873 43.30 12.55 -14.85
N CYS A 874 42.83 12.68 -13.60
CA CYS A 874 41.49 12.20 -13.21
C CYS A 874 40.38 12.93 -13.98
N PHE A 875 40.40 14.24 -14.07
CA PHE A 875 39.42 15.01 -14.83
C PHE A 875 39.45 14.71 -16.31
N GLU A 876 40.63 14.59 -16.92
CA GLU A 876 40.79 14.24 -18.36
C GLU A 876 40.28 12.79 -18.61
N THR A 877 40.52 11.87 -17.69
CA THR A 877 39.97 10.52 -17.76
C THR A 877 38.45 10.54 -17.67
N ALA A 878 37.88 11.33 -16.75
CA ALA A 878 36.45 11.53 -16.61
C ALA A 878 35.79 12.06 -17.90
N ILE A 879 36.41 13.10 -18.49
CA ILE A 879 35.96 13.71 -19.77
C ILE A 879 36.02 12.69 -20.91
N ARG A 880 37.11 11.95 -21.03
CA ARG A 880 37.26 10.94 -22.08
C ARG A 880 36.17 9.86 -21.98
N ILE A 881 36.01 9.25 -20.82
CA ILE A 881 34.98 8.21 -20.60
C ILE A 881 33.59 8.78 -20.84
N ALA A 882 33.27 9.95 -20.31
CA ALA A 882 31.97 10.59 -20.49
C ALA A 882 31.68 10.88 -21.98
N THR A 883 32.69 11.28 -22.75
CA THR A 883 32.57 11.51 -24.19
C THR A 883 32.33 10.19 -24.96
N GLU A 884 33.06 9.14 -24.61
CA GLU A 884 32.86 7.78 -25.16
C GLU A 884 31.45 7.27 -24.89
N HIS A 885 30.89 7.57 -23.71
CA HIS A 885 29.53 7.18 -23.34
C HIS A 885 28.43 8.11 -23.91
N GLY A 886 28.77 9.28 -24.50
CA GLY A 886 27.81 10.30 -24.93
C GLY A 886 27.08 10.96 -23.74
N ALA A 887 27.72 10.99 -22.56
CA ALA A 887 27.18 11.55 -21.32
C ALA A 887 27.56 13.03 -21.12
N SER A 888 26.93 13.90 -21.86
CA SER A 888 27.24 15.32 -21.94
C SER A 888 27.27 16.02 -20.59
N MET A 889 26.36 15.67 -19.65
CA MET A 889 26.36 16.28 -18.31
C MET A 889 27.62 15.91 -17.51
N TRP A 890 28.14 14.71 -17.65
CA TRP A 890 29.41 14.31 -17.02
C TRP A 890 30.60 14.98 -17.69
N VAL A 891 30.59 15.17 -19.02
CA VAL A 891 31.62 15.97 -19.73
C VAL A 891 31.65 17.39 -19.18
N GLN A 892 30.49 18.02 -19.05
CA GLN A 892 30.36 19.39 -18.54
C GLN A 892 30.91 19.51 -17.11
N ARG A 893 30.46 18.73 -16.16
CA ARG A 893 30.90 18.77 -14.77
C ARG A 893 32.40 18.56 -14.64
N SER A 894 32.97 17.64 -15.41
CA SER A 894 34.37 17.35 -15.40
C SER A 894 35.21 18.48 -16.08
N THR A 895 34.68 19.11 -17.16
CA THR A 895 35.28 20.25 -17.81
C THR A 895 35.31 21.48 -16.91
N VAL A 896 34.24 21.77 -16.17
CA VAL A 896 34.18 22.83 -15.17
C VAL A 896 35.21 22.59 -14.04
N ALA A 897 35.33 21.38 -13.55
CA ALA A 897 36.32 21.05 -12.54
C ALA A 897 37.76 21.23 -13.04
N LEU A 898 38.04 20.81 -14.27
CA LEU A 898 39.34 21.01 -14.93
C LEU A 898 39.62 22.47 -15.19
N ALA A 899 38.65 23.27 -15.65
CA ALA A 899 38.79 24.70 -15.88
C ALA A 899 39.11 25.44 -14.56
N ARG A 900 38.45 25.11 -13.45
CA ARG A 900 38.77 25.64 -12.11
C ARG A 900 40.21 25.32 -11.69
N LEU A 901 40.70 24.13 -11.99
CA LEU A 901 42.10 23.77 -11.75
C LEU A 901 43.05 24.60 -12.61
N CYS A 902 42.76 24.76 -13.91
CA CYS A 902 43.54 25.62 -14.83
C CYS A 902 43.58 27.07 -14.35
N VAL A 903 42.49 27.64 -13.86
CA VAL A 903 42.45 29.00 -13.28
C VAL A 903 43.37 29.11 -12.05
N ARG A 904 43.32 28.13 -11.15
CA ARG A 904 44.22 28.08 -9.98
C ARG A 904 45.70 28.03 -10.37
N GLN A 905 46.01 27.37 -11.47
CA GLN A 905 47.38 27.27 -12.02
C GLN A 905 47.79 28.47 -12.88
N GLY A 906 46.93 29.51 -12.97
CA GLY A 906 47.20 30.69 -13.81
C GLY A 906 46.99 30.48 -15.31
N ARG A 907 46.49 29.33 -15.75
CA ARG A 907 46.25 28.94 -17.16
C ARG A 907 44.83 29.35 -17.61
N ARG A 908 44.52 30.63 -17.54
CA ARG A 908 43.19 31.16 -17.84
C ARG A 908 42.74 30.97 -19.28
N GLU A 909 43.65 31.13 -20.23
CA GLU A 909 43.32 30.96 -21.66
C GLU A 909 42.90 29.53 -21.98
N GLU A 910 43.57 28.55 -21.38
CA GLU A 910 43.22 27.14 -21.52
C GLU A 910 41.84 26.87 -20.90
N ALA A 911 41.56 27.40 -19.70
CA ALA A 911 40.26 27.27 -19.06
C ALA A 911 39.12 27.82 -19.92
N MET A 912 39.32 29.03 -20.44
CA MET A 912 38.34 29.71 -21.29
C MET A 912 38.12 28.96 -22.60
N HIS A 913 39.17 28.51 -23.28
CA HIS A 913 39.09 27.75 -24.52
C HIS A 913 38.29 26.44 -24.32
N ARG A 914 38.55 25.71 -23.21
CA ARG A 914 37.84 24.46 -22.92
C ARG A 914 36.34 24.67 -22.64
N LEU A 915 36.01 25.71 -21.86
CA LEU A 915 34.61 26.05 -21.56
C LEU A 915 33.85 26.55 -22.80
N GLN A 916 34.51 27.39 -23.65
CA GLN A 916 33.94 27.85 -24.91
C GLN A 916 33.72 26.74 -25.93
N ALA A 917 34.69 25.81 -26.06
CA ALA A 917 34.56 24.65 -26.94
C ALA A 917 33.37 23.76 -26.54
N PHE A 918 33.14 23.57 -25.23
CA PHE A 918 31.97 22.84 -24.75
C PHE A 918 30.66 23.62 -24.96
N SER A 919 30.65 24.92 -24.64
CA SER A 919 29.47 25.80 -24.84
C SER A 919 29.01 25.85 -26.30
N ALA A 920 29.95 25.79 -27.26
CA ALA A 920 29.62 25.74 -28.68
C ALA A 920 28.96 24.46 -29.17
N MET A 921 29.11 23.35 -28.40
CA MET A 921 28.44 22.06 -28.70
C MET A 921 26.98 22.00 -28.23
N PHE A 922 26.57 22.90 -27.35
CA PHE A 922 25.24 22.94 -26.74
C PHE A 922 24.58 24.30 -26.99
N ASP A 923 23.95 24.44 -28.16
CA ASP A 923 23.14 25.63 -28.50
C ASP A 923 21.82 25.60 -27.64
N ALA A 924 21.69 26.69 -26.87
CA ALA A 924 20.42 27.22 -26.35
C ALA A 924 19.48 26.32 -25.52
N GLN A 925 19.90 25.87 -24.32
CA GLN A 925 18.92 25.72 -23.22
C GLN A 925 19.42 26.54 -22.00
N PRO A 926 18.70 27.56 -21.53
CA PRO A 926 19.05 28.33 -20.35
C PRO A 926 18.47 27.60 -19.11
N ASP A 927 19.17 27.55 -18.00
CA ASP A 927 18.71 27.38 -16.62
C ASP A 927 18.74 26.00 -15.95
N ALA A 928 19.52 25.03 -16.39
CA ALA A 928 19.88 23.92 -15.51
C ALA A 928 21.06 24.30 -14.60
N GLY A 929 21.01 24.00 -13.30
CA GLY A 929 21.98 24.43 -12.29
C GLY A 929 23.45 24.22 -12.65
N ASP A 930 23.81 23.11 -13.32
CA ASP A 930 25.18 22.85 -13.80
C ASP A 930 25.59 23.77 -14.96
N LEU A 931 24.67 24.17 -15.85
CA LEU A 931 24.91 25.14 -16.91
C LEU A 931 25.13 26.57 -16.37
N TYR A 932 24.45 26.87 -15.25
CA TYR A 932 24.66 28.15 -14.56
C TYR A 932 26.09 28.30 -14.02
N GLU A 933 26.62 27.24 -13.34
CA GLU A 933 28.01 27.26 -12.84
C GLU A 933 29.03 27.46 -13.96
N MET A 934 28.84 26.83 -15.11
CA MET A 934 29.72 26.98 -16.26
C MET A 934 29.68 28.43 -16.82
N ARG A 935 28.47 29.01 -16.94
CA ARG A 935 28.29 30.40 -17.41
C ARG A 935 28.94 31.41 -16.46
N VAL A 936 28.67 31.25 -15.15
CA VAL A 936 29.27 32.09 -14.13
C VAL A 936 30.81 32.08 -14.25
N LEU A 937 31.41 30.90 -14.35
CA LEU A 937 32.85 30.76 -14.49
C LEU A 937 33.36 31.37 -15.81
N LEU A 938 32.61 31.23 -16.90
CA LEU A 938 32.96 31.82 -18.19
C LEU A 938 32.89 33.36 -18.14
N ASP A 939 31.84 33.92 -17.55
CA ASP A 939 31.66 35.36 -17.36
C ASP A 939 32.74 35.96 -16.45
N GLU A 940 33.10 35.28 -15.36
CA GLU A 940 34.22 35.66 -14.48
C GLU A 940 35.56 35.69 -15.23
N LEU A 941 35.76 34.71 -16.11
CA LEU A 941 36.96 34.65 -16.95
C LEU A 941 36.99 35.73 -18.04
N GLN A 942 35.87 36.14 -18.59
CA GLN A 942 35.76 37.20 -19.58
C GLN A 942 35.85 38.60 -18.95
N ALA A 943 35.25 38.80 -17.77
CA ALA A 943 35.22 40.10 -17.09
C ALA A 943 36.60 40.60 -16.62
N VAL A 944 37.58 39.71 -16.43
CA VAL A 944 38.96 40.06 -15.95
C VAL A 944 39.98 40.04 -17.09
N ALA A 945 39.60 40.02 -18.38
CA ALA A 945 40.53 40.19 -19.50
C ALA A 945 41.06 41.62 -19.50
N PRO A 946 42.41 41.84 -19.50
CA PRO A 946 42.98 43.21 -19.59
C PRO A 946 42.57 43.86 -20.91
N PRO A 947 42.36 45.21 -20.94
CA PRO A 947 42.02 45.87 -22.17
C PRO A 947 43.15 45.65 -23.14
N VAL A 948 42.86 45.21 -24.36
CA VAL A 948 43.81 45.14 -25.49
C VAL A 948 44.41 46.50 -25.68
N GLN A 949 45.76 46.67 -25.42
CA GLN A 949 46.50 47.83 -25.79
C GLN A 949 46.53 47.91 -27.31
N GLY A 950 45.66 48.74 -27.89
CA GLY A 950 45.62 49.05 -29.27
C GLY A 950 46.35 50.37 -29.49
N LEU A 951 47.34 50.39 -30.35
CA LEU A 951 48.08 51.34 -31.16
C LEU A 951 47.72 52.84 -31.13
N PRO A 952 48.72 53.75 -31.35
CA PRO A 952 48.73 55.13 -30.89
C PRO A 952 48.06 56.10 -31.83
N ALA A 953 47.48 57.04 -31.18
CA ALA A 953 47.22 58.44 -31.45
C ALA A 953 47.51 59.05 -32.83
N ALA A 954 46.54 59.79 -33.25
CA ALA A 954 46.75 61.05 -33.96
C ALA A 954 45.86 62.18 -33.41
N THR A 955 46.48 63.10 -32.71
CA THR A 955 46.22 64.51 -32.58
C THR A 955 44.92 65.20 -32.99
N GLY A 956 44.37 65.96 -32.07
CA GLY A 956 43.62 67.17 -32.47
C GLY A 956 42.57 67.68 -31.50
N ASP A 957 43.01 68.58 -30.61
CA ASP A 957 42.40 69.88 -30.20
C ASP A 957 40.98 69.98 -29.58
N LYS A 958 41.00 70.51 -28.35
CA LYS A 958 40.20 71.63 -27.77
C LYS A 958 38.65 71.43 -27.71
N VAL A 959 37.96 71.76 -26.69
CA VAL A 959 37.94 72.79 -25.63
C VAL A 959 36.63 72.68 -24.84
N VAL A 960 36.73 72.80 -23.51
CA VAL A 960 35.83 73.54 -22.58
C VAL A 960 34.38 73.06 -22.37
N SER A 961 33.95 72.65 -21.19
CA SER A 961 33.49 73.29 -19.99
C SER A 961 32.24 72.62 -19.38
N SER A 962 32.37 72.41 -18.15
CA SER A 962 31.53 72.81 -17.02
C SER A 962 30.19 72.08 -16.70
N GLY A 963 30.13 71.73 -15.50
CA GLY A 963 28.93 71.67 -14.65
C GLY A 963 28.53 70.28 -14.32
N GLY A 964 28.79 69.73 -13.25
CA GLY A 964 28.42 70.09 -11.88
C GLY A 964 27.19 69.34 -11.49
N SER A 965 27.33 68.27 -10.68
CA SER A 965 26.74 68.20 -9.40
C SER A 965 26.57 66.76 -8.95
N GLN A 966 26.89 66.60 -7.73
CA GLN A 966 27.02 65.48 -6.89
C GLN A 966 25.71 64.66 -6.67
N PRO A 967 25.86 63.47 -6.03
CA PRO A 967 24.80 62.51 -5.76
C PRO A 967 24.05 62.81 -4.44
N PRO A 968 23.10 62.15 -3.96
CA PRO A 968 23.14 60.90 -3.19
C PRO A 968 21.78 60.18 -3.13
N PRO A 969 21.49 59.41 -2.07
CA PRO A 969 22.14 58.27 -1.43
C PRO A 969 21.23 57.03 -1.35
N SER A 970 21.82 55.88 -0.90
CA SER A 970 21.34 54.76 -0.10
C SER A 970 19.86 54.65 0.26
N ASP A 971 19.31 53.48 0.08
CA ASP A 971 18.83 52.58 1.13
C ASP A 971 17.88 51.47 0.59
N LEU A 972 18.09 50.27 1.13
CA LEU A 972 17.33 49.07 1.29
C LEU A 972 17.66 47.92 0.33
#